data_1104a3e97b76ec14d7db15a92bd6bf1b
#
_entry.id   1104a3e97b76ec14d7db15a92bd6bf1b
#
_cell.length_a   1.000
_cell.length_b   1.000
_cell.length_c   1.000
_cell.angle_alpha   90.00
_cell.angle_beta   90.00
_cell.angle_gamma   90.00
#
_symmetry.space_group_name_H-M   'P 1'
#
loop_
_entity.id
_entity.type
_entity.pdbx_description
1 polymer ?
#
loop_
_entity_poly.entity_id
_entity_poly.type
_entity_poly.pdbx_seq_one_letter_code
_entity_poly.pdbx_strand_id
1 'polypeptide(L)'
;MYQNYSNMKLNLFATIVLGLYLFLLSGCSNTNNRQLELALQTAGNNRQQLEKVIQHYQGDKQKEDAARFLIRNMLGKYYQEGDRIDKFHQFIDSAYRIKQEEYDQQTINDTYRTNNKHQQDDAKQQADLQQLNANFLITQIDAAFQVWQRPWNKHLSFDEFCEWILPYRIGSELPEIWREEYYNAFAGLLTDSILTARDACIAINNELIKLPIHVFNDFPKPADIKPSSLIHIKFGLCGDYTNLAIYAMRSIGIPVTTGNIPHWGHSNNSHAFNLLYGEDGNYYDFAGGEHHPGDHLKHFDGIPKVYQKTFSVQQTSLVMTNTSKEELPAFFKNPFMKDITEHFPAIHPQTVSVPLNRTCNNKYAYLCVFDPQGWFPVDWGKISDKKVTFNHIGPDIIYQVNSYEDNSLQPLSSPFVVDSTGKVTIFECRREKEDLYLERKYREPKHLEAIPPAFVGGRFQGSDYADFRIAEDLYTFTEAPSFKYTTIEVNPKKSYKYYRYQSSPNLRGNMAELEFYDTNSQQILKGEIIGTDNTSIYNPHATKYNVFDGDPLTFFHTRDSMSWAGLALSKPAHINKIRYIIRNDDNGIRKGNLYELFYIDESGAWASAGKQTAEQDELLIYKQIPQGTLYWLRNHTRGKEERIFTYEEGKQVWW
;
A
#
# COMPACT_ATOMS: atom_id res chain seq x y z
N MET A 1 5.37 -3.21 -13.68
CA MET A 1 5.41 -1.77 -14.02
C MET A 1 6.54 -1.01 -13.33
N TYR A 2 7.11 -1.52 -12.25
CA TYR A 2 8.25 -0.90 -11.52
C TYR A 2 9.63 -1.06 -12.18
N GLN A 3 9.82 -2.04 -13.06
CA GLN A 3 11.13 -2.28 -13.72
C GLN A 3 11.55 -1.20 -14.74
N ASN A 4 10.62 -0.47 -15.34
CA ASN A 4 10.96 0.60 -16.28
C ASN A 4 11.29 1.95 -15.61
N TYR A 5 10.99 2.11 -14.31
CA TYR A 5 11.35 3.30 -13.54
C TYR A 5 12.82 3.34 -13.10
N SER A 6 13.53 2.19 -13.12
CA SER A 6 14.89 2.09 -12.56
C SER A 6 15.98 2.66 -13.46
N ASN A 7 15.85 2.56 -14.77
CA ASN A 7 16.96 2.86 -15.69
C ASN A 7 17.13 4.37 -16.04
N MET A 8 16.06 5.17 -15.93
CA MET A 8 16.15 6.63 -16.20
C MET A 8 16.58 7.45 -14.97
N LYS A 9 16.44 6.90 -13.76
CA LYS A 9 16.85 7.54 -12.50
C LYS A 9 18.38 7.53 -12.25
N LEU A 10 19.16 6.74 -13.01
CA LEU A 10 20.57 6.49 -12.67
C LEU A 10 21.52 7.65 -12.96
N ASN A 11 21.28 8.47 -13.97
CA ASN A 11 22.31 9.41 -14.42
C ASN A 11 22.42 10.71 -13.58
N LEU A 12 21.33 11.28 -13.09
CA LEU A 12 21.38 12.49 -12.27
C LEU A 12 21.75 12.17 -10.81
N PHE A 13 21.25 11.05 -10.27
CA PHE A 13 21.57 10.60 -8.92
C PHE A 13 23.05 10.15 -8.77
N ALA A 14 23.60 9.49 -9.78
CA ALA A 14 25.01 9.09 -9.79
C ALA A 14 25.95 10.29 -9.78
N THR A 15 25.60 11.37 -10.48
CA THR A 15 26.41 12.60 -10.51
C THR A 15 26.35 13.35 -9.17
N ILE A 16 25.20 13.35 -8.50
CA ILE A 16 24.99 13.99 -7.18
C ILE A 16 25.72 13.21 -6.09
N VAL A 17 25.66 11.88 -6.10
CA VAL A 17 26.34 11.02 -5.14
C VAL A 17 27.87 11.12 -5.29
N LEU A 18 28.39 11.25 -6.51
CA LEU A 18 29.83 11.42 -6.76
C LEU A 18 30.36 12.75 -6.21
N GLY A 19 29.56 13.82 -6.27
CA GLY A 19 29.89 15.14 -5.69
C GLY A 19 29.94 15.14 -4.16
N LEU A 20 29.05 14.39 -3.50
CA LEU A 20 28.99 14.27 -2.03
C LEU A 20 30.18 13.48 -1.43
N TYR A 21 30.79 12.58 -2.19
CA TYR A 21 31.84 11.67 -1.72
C TYR A 21 33.21 12.32 -1.50
N LEU A 22 33.49 13.47 -2.09
CA LEU A 22 34.84 14.09 -2.05
C LEU A 22 35.16 14.87 -0.77
N PHE A 23 34.26 14.97 0.25
CA PHE A 23 34.39 15.94 1.33
C PHE A 23 34.19 15.47 2.77
N LEU A 24 34.40 14.19 3.09
CA LEU A 24 34.11 13.61 4.42
C LEU A 24 35.23 13.74 5.49
N LEU A 25 35.97 14.85 5.58
CA LEU A 25 36.92 15.04 6.69
C LEU A 25 36.92 16.48 7.21
N SER A 26 36.06 16.80 8.17
CA SER A 26 36.26 17.81 9.27
C SER A 26 34.92 18.33 9.84
N GLY A 27 34.90 18.67 11.10
CA GLY A 27 33.84 19.06 12.06
C GLY A 27 32.48 19.64 11.60
N CYS A 28 31.43 19.45 12.37
CA CYS A 28 30.01 19.68 12.01
C CYS A 28 29.67 21.07 11.40
N SER A 29 30.25 22.19 11.86
CA SER A 29 30.01 23.53 11.28
C SER A 29 30.57 23.67 9.85
N ASN A 30 31.63 22.94 9.57
CA ASN A 30 32.26 22.94 8.24
C ASN A 30 31.42 22.08 7.24
N THR A 31 30.69 21.07 7.72
CA THR A 31 29.85 20.18 6.90
C THR A 31 28.64 20.91 6.31
N ASN A 32 27.89 21.68 7.12
CA ASN A 32 26.72 22.44 6.66
C ASN A 32 27.09 23.50 5.61
N ASN A 33 28.22 24.21 5.81
CA ASN A 33 28.70 25.22 4.85
C ASN A 33 29.14 24.55 3.55
N ARG A 34 29.80 23.40 3.60
CA ARG A 34 30.19 22.64 2.40
C ARG A 34 28.98 22.11 1.62
N GLN A 35 27.96 21.59 2.32
CA GLN A 35 26.71 21.15 1.69
C GLN A 35 25.99 22.32 1.01
N LEU A 36 25.94 23.49 1.67
CA LEU A 36 25.36 24.70 1.07
C LEU A 36 26.12 25.12 -0.19
N GLU A 37 27.46 25.18 -0.13
CA GLU A 37 28.26 25.55 -1.31
C GLU A 37 28.13 24.55 -2.45
N LEU A 38 28.08 23.25 -2.16
CA LEU A 38 27.81 22.21 -3.15
C LEU A 38 26.42 22.39 -3.79
N ALA A 39 25.39 22.70 -3.00
CA ALA A 39 24.04 22.97 -3.50
C ALA A 39 24.02 24.19 -4.42
N LEU A 40 24.70 25.30 -4.02
CA LEU A 40 24.80 26.50 -4.82
C LEU A 40 25.59 26.28 -6.11
N GLN A 41 26.64 25.47 -6.10
CA GLN A 41 27.37 25.07 -7.32
C GLN A 41 26.52 24.21 -8.25
N THR A 42 25.77 23.25 -7.69
CA THR A 42 24.88 22.38 -8.46
C THR A 42 23.69 23.12 -9.09
N ALA A 43 23.28 24.25 -8.49
CA ALA A 43 22.23 25.11 -9.02
C ALA A 43 22.58 25.75 -10.38
N GLY A 44 23.87 25.83 -10.75
CA GLY A 44 24.29 26.38 -12.03
C GLY A 44 23.79 27.83 -12.26
N ASN A 45 23.05 28.04 -13.32
CA ASN A 45 22.48 29.35 -13.67
C ASN A 45 21.47 29.87 -12.63
N ASN A 46 20.85 29.01 -11.84
CA ASN A 46 19.90 29.40 -10.81
C ASN A 46 20.55 29.84 -9.49
N ARG A 47 21.88 29.71 -9.35
CA ARG A 47 22.64 30.11 -8.15
C ARG A 47 22.26 31.49 -7.65
N GLN A 48 22.16 32.48 -8.55
CA GLN A 48 21.81 33.86 -8.20
C GLN A 48 20.43 33.98 -7.52
N GLN A 49 19.45 33.15 -7.90
CA GLN A 49 18.13 33.15 -7.27
C GLN A 49 18.20 32.63 -5.83
N LEU A 50 18.98 31.57 -5.58
CA LEU A 50 19.17 31.00 -4.25
C LEU A 50 19.97 31.94 -3.34
N GLU A 51 21.01 32.61 -3.86
CA GLU A 51 21.78 33.62 -3.11
C GLU A 51 20.91 34.82 -2.73
N LYS A 52 19.99 35.26 -3.63
CA LYS A 52 19.02 36.35 -3.33
C LYS A 52 18.14 36.02 -2.12
N VAL A 53 17.75 34.75 -1.90
CA VAL A 53 16.98 34.35 -0.72
C VAL A 53 17.79 34.59 0.55
N ILE A 54 19.05 34.17 0.57
CA ILE A 54 19.95 34.38 1.72
C ILE A 54 20.16 35.87 1.98
N GLN A 55 20.42 36.66 0.92
CA GLN A 55 20.61 38.10 1.02
C GLN A 55 19.34 38.82 1.51
N HIS A 56 18.17 38.40 1.08
CA HIS A 56 16.88 38.99 1.51
C HIS A 56 16.72 38.98 3.03
N TYR A 57 17.21 37.94 3.70
CA TYR A 57 17.13 37.80 5.15
C TYR A 57 18.41 38.28 5.87
N GLN A 58 19.28 39.00 5.21
CA GLN A 58 20.45 39.60 5.86
C GLN A 58 19.99 40.53 7.00
N GLY A 59 20.37 40.19 8.24
CA GLY A 59 19.92 40.88 9.47
C GLY A 59 18.82 40.16 10.26
N ASP A 60 18.13 39.17 9.67
CA ASP A 60 17.26 38.24 10.36
C ASP A 60 17.92 36.85 10.40
N LYS A 61 18.67 36.59 11.46
CA LYS A 61 19.53 35.40 11.58
C LYS A 61 18.71 34.09 11.47
N GLN A 62 17.52 34.04 12.05
CA GLN A 62 16.70 32.81 12.01
C GLN A 62 16.18 32.50 10.59
N LYS A 63 15.66 33.52 9.90
CA LYS A 63 15.19 33.34 8.52
C LYS A 63 16.35 33.09 7.55
N GLU A 64 17.52 33.71 7.76
CA GLU A 64 18.72 33.42 6.97
C GLU A 64 19.17 31.97 7.16
N ASP A 65 19.20 31.46 8.40
CA ASP A 65 19.55 30.07 8.69
C ASP A 65 18.50 29.08 8.13
N ALA A 66 17.22 29.44 8.14
CA ALA A 66 16.14 28.67 7.49
C ALA A 66 16.33 28.62 5.96
N ALA A 67 16.68 29.73 5.32
CA ALA A 67 16.98 29.77 3.90
C ALA A 67 18.18 28.86 3.57
N ARG A 68 19.25 28.96 4.35
CA ARG A 68 20.43 28.08 4.22
C ARG A 68 20.09 26.61 4.44
N PHE A 69 19.21 26.29 5.40
CA PHE A 69 18.72 24.94 5.63
C PHE A 69 17.97 24.38 4.41
N LEU A 70 17.02 25.13 3.85
CA LEU A 70 16.29 24.70 2.67
C LEU A 70 17.22 24.44 1.50
N ILE A 71 18.11 25.40 1.17
CA ILE A 71 18.99 25.32 -0.01
C ILE A 71 19.94 24.12 0.10
N ARG A 72 20.63 23.94 1.25
CA ARG A 72 21.57 22.81 1.39
C ARG A 72 20.90 21.44 1.31
N ASN A 73 19.60 21.33 1.65
CA ASN A 73 18.83 20.10 1.63
C ASN A 73 17.99 19.91 0.34
N MET A 74 18.13 20.79 -0.66
CA MET A 74 17.50 20.62 -1.98
C MET A 74 18.21 19.61 -2.86
N LEU A 75 19.47 19.24 -2.57
CA LEU A 75 20.19 18.22 -3.34
C LEU A 75 19.39 16.92 -3.39
N GLY A 76 19.05 16.44 -4.60
CA GLY A 76 18.24 15.25 -4.80
C GLY A 76 16.73 15.46 -4.75
N LYS A 77 16.25 16.69 -4.51
CA LYS A 77 14.81 17.02 -4.64
C LYS A 77 14.51 17.47 -6.06
N TYR A 78 13.41 16.95 -6.60
CA TYR A 78 12.99 17.20 -7.97
C TYR A 78 11.47 17.03 -8.11
N TYR A 79 10.92 17.51 -9.19
CA TYR A 79 9.60 17.20 -9.71
C TYR A 79 9.69 16.68 -11.14
N GLN A 80 8.59 16.18 -11.66
CA GLN A 80 8.52 15.73 -13.04
C GLN A 80 7.70 16.71 -13.88
N GLU A 81 8.12 16.93 -15.13
CA GLU A 81 7.38 17.67 -16.14
C GLU A 81 7.39 16.93 -17.49
N GLY A 82 6.47 17.30 -18.39
CA GLY A 82 6.30 16.71 -19.71
C GLY A 82 4.82 16.59 -20.04
N ASP A 83 4.50 16.33 -21.31
CA ASP A 83 3.13 16.28 -21.82
C ASP A 83 2.28 15.25 -21.06
N ARG A 84 2.87 14.10 -20.71
CA ARG A 84 2.22 13.07 -19.89
C ARG A 84 1.86 13.57 -18.50
N ILE A 85 2.74 14.36 -17.87
CA ILE A 85 2.51 14.90 -16.53
C ILE A 85 1.45 15.99 -16.58
N ASP A 86 1.50 16.87 -17.57
CA ASP A 86 0.50 17.93 -17.77
C ASP A 86 -0.91 17.35 -17.98
N LYS A 87 -1.04 16.33 -18.81
CA LYS A 87 -2.32 15.64 -19.02
C LYS A 87 -2.83 14.92 -17.77
N PHE A 88 -1.91 14.36 -16.97
CA PHE A 88 -2.28 13.80 -15.68
C PHE A 88 -2.87 14.87 -14.75
N HIS A 89 -2.22 16.02 -14.61
CA HIS A 89 -2.74 17.11 -13.79
C HIS A 89 -4.07 17.66 -14.34
N GLN A 90 -4.22 17.78 -15.67
CA GLN A 90 -5.48 18.16 -16.30
C GLN A 90 -6.60 17.14 -16.00
N PHE A 91 -6.30 15.84 -16.06
CA PHE A 91 -7.24 14.80 -15.67
C PHE A 91 -7.66 14.95 -14.21
N ILE A 92 -6.70 15.09 -13.29
CA ILE A 92 -6.97 15.31 -11.86
C ILE A 92 -7.81 16.57 -11.64
N ASP A 93 -7.48 17.70 -12.29
CA ASP A 93 -8.23 18.96 -12.19
C ASP A 93 -9.66 18.86 -12.77
N SER A 94 -9.91 17.92 -13.68
CA SER A 94 -11.25 17.64 -14.18
C SER A 94 -12.03 16.67 -13.28
N ALA A 95 -11.35 15.76 -12.62
CA ALA A 95 -11.95 14.65 -11.89
C ALA A 95 -12.75 15.10 -10.66
N TYR A 96 -12.39 16.22 -10.00
CA TYR A 96 -13.18 16.74 -8.88
C TYR A 96 -14.59 17.23 -9.28
N ARG A 97 -14.84 17.40 -10.58
CA ARG A 97 -16.17 17.75 -11.14
C ARG A 97 -17.08 16.54 -11.32
N ILE A 98 -16.51 15.32 -11.21
CA ILE A 98 -17.28 14.08 -11.27
C ILE A 98 -18.19 14.03 -10.03
N LYS A 99 -19.44 13.60 -10.20
CA LYS A 99 -20.34 13.43 -9.05
C LYS A 99 -19.81 12.36 -8.10
N GLN A 100 -19.98 12.56 -6.80
CA GLN A 100 -19.47 11.65 -5.77
C GLN A 100 -19.93 10.19 -5.95
N GLU A 101 -21.14 10.00 -6.48
CA GLU A 101 -21.73 8.68 -6.75
C GLU A 101 -20.99 7.91 -7.86
N GLU A 102 -20.13 8.59 -8.63
CA GLU A 102 -19.36 8.05 -9.76
C GLU A 102 -17.87 7.80 -9.40
N TYR A 103 -17.44 8.03 -8.14
CA TYR A 103 -16.05 7.79 -7.68
C TYR A 103 -15.79 6.31 -7.41
N ASP A 104 -15.95 5.48 -8.42
CA ASP A 104 -15.53 4.09 -8.38
C ASP A 104 -14.12 3.94 -8.97
N GLN A 105 -13.26 3.19 -8.26
CA GLN A 105 -11.85 3.02 -8.60
C GLN A 105 -11.67 2.50 -10.03
N GLN A 106 -12.47 1.52 -10.45
CA GLN A 106 -12.34 0.92 -11.78
C GLN A 106 -12.68 1.93 -12.86
N THR A 107 -13.81 2.64 -12.72
CA THR A 107 -14.24 3.68 -13.69
C THR A 107 -13.21 4.79 -13.82
N ILE A 108 -12.66 5.29 -12.72
CA ILE A 108 -11.62 6.33 -12.72
C ILE A 108 -10.34 5.82 -13.40
N ASN A 109 -9.88 4.62 -13.03
CA ASN A 109 -8.68 4.02 -13.61
C ASN A 109 -8.84 3.76 -15.11
N ASP A 110 -9.97 3.24 -15.55
CA ASP A 110 -10.25 2.94 -16.96
C ASP A 110 -10.40 4.22 -17.79
N THR A 111 -11.03 5.25 -17.23
CA THR A 111 -11.12 6.58 -17.87
C THR A 111 -9.72 7.17 -18.03
N TYR A 112 -8.88 7.14 -16.99
CA TYR A 112 -7.50 7.61 -17.07
C TYR A 112 -6.68 6.80 -18.11
N ARG A 113 -6.75 5.47 -18.06
CA ARG A 113 -6.02 4.59 -19.00
C ARG A 113 -6.46 4.80 -20.45
N THR A 114 -7.77 4.95 -20.68
CA THR A 114 -8.32 5.19 -22.02
C THR A 114 -7.84 6.52 -22.60
N ASN A 115 -7.87 7.59 -21.81
CA ASN A 115 -7.42 8.91 -22.20
C ASN A 115 -5.90 8.97 -22.47
N ASN A 116 -5.13 8.04 -21.89
CA ASN A 116 -3.67 8.02 -21.92
C ASN A 116 -3.06 6.82 -22.67
N LYS A 117 -3.85 6.06 -23.40
CA LYS A 117 -3.45 4.77 -24.04
C LYS A 117 -2.26 4.85 -25.01
N HIS A 118 -2.03 6.01 -25.62
CA HIS A 118 -1.00 6.22 -26.66
C HIS A 118 0.09 7.21 -26.24
N GLN A 119 0.21 7.54 -24.95
CA GLN A 119 1.22 8.47 -24.50
C GLN A 119 2.61 7.84 -24.43
N GLN A 120 3.59 8.54 -25.01
CA GLN A 120 5.01 8.23 -24.79
C GLN A 120 5.42 8.72 -23.41
N ASP A 121 6.38 8.03 -22.79
CA ASP A 121 6.96 8.48 -21.54
C ASP A 121 8.01 9.57 -21.82
N ASP A 122 7.56 10.83 -21.78
CA ASP A 122 8.38 12.02 -22.00
C ASP A 122 8.74 12.74 -20.68
N ALA A 123 8.42 12.13 -19.54
CA ALA A 123 8.63 12.72 -18.23
C ALA A 123 10.11 13.00 -17.95
N LYS A 124 10.43 14.28 -17.67
CA LYS A 124 11.77 14.75 -17.31
C LYS A 124 11.80 15.18 -15.85
N GLN A 125 12.87 14.84 -15.17
CA GLN A 125 13.11 15.33 -13.81
C GLN A 125 13.69 16.74 -13.85
N GLN A 126 13.08 17.65 -13.11
CA GLN A 126 13.52 19.03 -12.90
C GLN A 126 14.00 19.19 -11.46
N ALA A 127 15.28 19.45 -11.29
CA ALA A 127 15.88 19.64 -9.96
C ALA A 127 15.43 20.95 -9.33
N ASP A 128 14.95 20.92 -8.08
CA ASP A 128 14.51 22.12 -7.37
C ASP A 128 15.59 23.22 -7.32
N LEU A 129 16.85 22.83 -7.10
CA LEU A 129 17.99 23.75 -7.11
C LEU A 129 18.13 24.56 -8.42
N GLN A 130 17.71 23.98 -9.55
CA GLN A 130 17.88 24.59 -10.88
C GLN A 130 16.63 25.35 -11.33
N GLN A 131 15.49 25.20 -10.65
CA GLN A 131 14.20 25.72 -11.10
C GLN A 131 13.55 26.71 -10.14
N LEU A 132 13.73 26.55 -8.81
CA LEU A 132 13.02 27.38 -7.84
C LEU A 132 13.62 28.79 -7.78
N ASN A 133 12.77 29.80 -7.92
CA ASN A 133 13.16 31.19 -7.85
C ASN A 133 13.12 31.75 -6.42
N ALA A 134 13.73 32.93 -6.24
CA ALA A 134 13.83 33.58 -4.93
C ALA A 134 12.46 33.91 -4.33
N ASN A 135 11.51 34.41 -5.13
CA ASN A 135 10.18 34.80 -4.63
C ASN A 135 9.42 33.60 -4.06
N PHE A 136 9.47 32.46 -4.73
CA PHE A 136 8.85 31.23 -4.23
C PHE A 136 9.37 30.86 -2.84
N LEU A 137 10.69 30.81 -2.66
CA LEU A 137 11.30 30.41 -1.39
C LEU A 137 11.05 31.43 -0.27
N ILE A 138 11.12 32.73 -0.56
CA ILE A 138 10.83 33.80 0.39
C ILE A 138 9.39 33.69 0.87
N THR A 139 8.42 33.55 -0.04
CA THR A 139 7.00 33.39 0.31
C THR A 139 6.78 32.16 1.21
N GLN A 140 7.41 31.03 0.90
CA GLN A 140 7.29 29.80 1.70
C GLN A 140 7.92 29.95 3.10
N ILE A 141 9.08 30.61 3.20
CA ILE A 141 9.76 30.86 4.48
C ILE A 141 8.92 31.80 5.34
N ASP A 142 8.48 32.94 4.80
CA ASP A 142 7.69 33.91 5.55
C ASP A 142 6.40 33.33 6.09
N ALA A 143 5.67 32.58 5.27
CA ALA A 143 4.44 31.91 5.69
C ALA A 143 4.71 30.85 6.79
N ALA A 144 5.82 30.11 6.72
CA ALA A 144 6.17 29.14 7.76
C ALA A 144 6.48 29.82 9.10
N PHE A 145 7.22 30.94 9.08
CA PHE A 145 7.53 31.71 10.29
C PHE A 145 6.29 32.34 10.94
N GLN A 146 5.28 32.76 10.15
CA GLN A 146 4.00 33.27 10.69
C GLN A 146 3.30 32.24 11.59
N VAL A 147 3.33 30.97 11.21
CA VAL A 147 2.64 29.90 11.96
C VAL A 147 3.51 29.25 13.02
N TRP A 148 4.84 29.46 13.02
CA TRP A 148 5.72 28.93 14.05
C TRP A 148 5.41 29.50 15.44
N GLN A 149 4.86 30.73 15.54
CA GLN A 149 4.54 31.39 16.81
C GLN A 149 3.24 30.86 17.45
N ARG A 150 2.58 29.85 16.87
CA ARG A 150 1.36 29.26 17.42
C ARG A 150 1.64 28.57 18.78
N PRO A 151 0.64 28.56 19.71
CA PRO A 151 0.82 28.01 21.07
C PRO A 151 1.38 26.60 21.08
N TRP A 152 0.95 25.75 20.18
CA TRP A 152 1.35 24.35 20.08
C TRP A 152 2.75 24.12 19.49
N ASN A 153 3.46 25.17 19.07
CA ASN A 153 4.84 25.07 18.55
C ASN A 153 5.90 25.55 19.56
N LYS A 154 5.52 25.94 20.77
CA LYS A 154 6.45 26.46 21.79
C LYS A 154 7.54 25.45 22.20
N HIS A 155 7.27 24.15 22.01
CA HIS A 155 8.21 23.08 22.29
C HIS A 155 9.25 22.88 21.18
N LEU A 156 8.97 23.35 19.94
CA LEU A 156 9.88 23.12 18.81
C LEU A 156 11.13 23.98 18.90
N SER A 157 12.27 23.33 18.90
CA SER A 157 13.55 23.99 18.60
C SER A 157 13.57 24.53 17.17
N PHE A 158 14.54 25.37 16.86
CA PHE A 158 14.71 25.88 15.48
C PHE A 158 14.97 24.76 14.46
N ASP A 159 15.76 23.74 14.83
CA ASP A 159 16.05 22.61 13.95
C ASP A 159 14.79 21.76 13.69
N GLU A 160 13.96 21.53 14.71
CA GLU A 160 12.69 20.85 14.56
C GLU A 160 11.71 21.67 13.72
N PHE A 161 11.61 22.98 13.92
CA PHE A 161 10.84 23.85 13.03
C PHE A 161 11.29 23.72 11.58
N CYS A 162 12.60 23.74 11.33
CA CYS A 162 13.16 23.58 10.01
C CYS A 162 12.83 22.23 9.36
N GLU A 163 12.71 21.15 10.15
CA GLU A 163 12.40 19.82 9.66
C GLU A 163 10.90 19.60 9.46
N TRP A 164 10.06 20.07 10.38
CA TRP A 164 8.65 19.69 10.45
C TRP A 164 7.69 20.70 9.81
N ILE A 165 7.98 22.02 9.91
CA ILE A 165 7.08 23.10 9.49
C ILE A 165 7.57 23.83 8.23
N LEU A 166 8.86 24.14 8.20
CA LEU A 166 9.48 24.95 7.13
C LEU A 166 9.43 24.34 5.73
N PRO A 167 9.50 23.00 5.52
CA PRO A 167 9.59 22.41 4.19
C PRO A 167 8.47 22.88 3.24
N TYR A 168 8.86 23.29 2.04
CA TYR A 168 7.96 23.79 0.99
C TYR A 168 7.30 22.69 0.18
N ARG A 169 7.74 21.44 0.33
CA ARG A 169 7.23 20.25 -0.36
C ARG A 169 7.26 19.02 0.54
N ILE A 170 6.57 17.95 0.10
CA ILE A 170 6.50 16.67 0.81
C ILE A 170 7.15 15.55 -0.02
N GLY A 171 6.77 15.41 -1.28
CA GLY A 171 7.19 14.37 -2.21
C GLY A 171 7.94 14.90 -3.42
N SER A 172 7.50 14.43 -4.59
CA SER A 172 7.98 14.86 -5.91
C SER A 172 6.90 15.63 -6.69
N GLU A 173 5.94 16.19 -5.99
CA GLU A 173 4.87 17.02 -6.54
C GLU A 173 5.41 18.31 -7.18
N LEU A 174 4.65 18.86 -8.13
CA LEU A 174 4.94 20.14 -8.74
C LEU A 174 4.97 21.24 -7.66
N PRO A 175 6.05 22.02 -7.54
CA PRO A 175 6.15 23.08 -6.53
C PRO A 175 5.15 24.22 -6.78
N GLU A 176 4.32 24.51 -5.77
CA GLU A 176 3.31 25.58 -5.78
C GLU A 176 3.38 26.42 -4.49
N ILE A 177 2.88 27.65 -4.55
CA ILE A 177 2.65 28.48 -3.36
C ILE A 177 1.31 28.07 -2.74
N TRP A 178 1.35 27.03 -1.91
CA TRP A 178 0.14 26.35 -1.38
C TRP A 178 -0.29 26.82 0.02
N ARG A 179 0.62 27.44 0.81
CA ARG A 179 0.38 27.68 2.25
C ARG A 179 -0.81 28.60 2.51
N GLU A 180 -0.99 29.65 1.71
CA GLU A 180 -2.08 30.61 1.89
C GLU A 180 -3.46 29.97 1.64
N GLU A 181 -3.59 29.19 0.57
CA GLU A 181 -4.85 28.51 0.24
C GLU A 181 -5.27 27.55 1.35
N TYR A 182 -4.35 26.69 1.80
CA TYR A 182 -4.61 25.74 2.88
C TYR A 182 -4.82 26.44 4.23
N TYR A 183 -4.06 27.49 4.52
CA TYR A 183 -4.28 28.32 5.72
C TYR A 183 -5.70 28.87 5.75
N ASN A 184 -6.17 29.47 4.68
CA ASN A 184 -7.50 30.03 4.58
C ASN A 184 -8.60 28.96 4.72
N ALA A 185 -8.37 27.75 4.24
CA ALA A 185 -9.33 26.65 4.34
C ALA A 185 -9.44 26.10 5.78
N PHE A 186 -8.35 26.05 6.56
CA PHE A 186 -8.31 25.30 7.81
C PHE A 186 -8.08 26.15 9.07
N ALA A 187 -7.50 27.35 9.00
CA ALA A 187 -7.16 28.15 10.20
C ALA A 187 -8.37 28.52 11.07
N GLY A 188 -9.54 28.74 10.46
CA GLY A 188 -10.78 29.06 11.16
C GLY A 188 -11.34 27.95 12.04
N LEU A 189 -10.81 26.72 11.93
CA LEU A 189 -11.22 25.58 12.75
C LEU A 189 -10.52 25.56 14.12
N LEU A 190 -9.45 26.34 14.30
CA LEU A 190 -8.68 26.37 15.53
C LEU A 190 -9.10 27.55 16.41
N THR A 191 -9.48 27.24 17.64
CA THR A 191 -9.87 28.22 18.67
C THR A 191 -8.70 28.52 19.60
N ASP A 192 -8.77 29.63 20.35
CA ASP A 192 -7.74 30.02 21.32
C ASP A 192 -7.59 29.02 22.50
N SER A 193 -8.54 28.10 22.67
CA SER A 193 -8.48 27.05 23.68
C SER A 193 -7.57 25.88 23.29
N ILE A 194 -7.14 25.78 22.01
CA ILE A 194 -6.25 24.72 21.54
C ILE A 194 -4.82 25.12 21.82
N LEU A 195 -4.16 24.37 22.70
CA LEU A 195 -2.81 24.69 23.17
C LEU A 195 -1.77 23.64 22.75
N THR A 196 -2.18 22.41 22.41
CA THR A 196 -1.27 21.31 22.05
C THR A 196 -1.31 21.00 20.54
N ALA A 197 -0.20 20.51 20.00
CA ALA A 197 -0.13 20.05 18.62
C ALA A 197 -1.09 18.88 18.35
N ARG A 198 -1.29 18.02 19.35
CA ARG A 198 -2.20 16.88 19.26
C ARG A 198 -3.65 17.34 19.15
N ASP A 199 -4.10 18.29 19.98
CA ASP A 199 -5.47 18.80 19.92
C ASP A 199 -5.73 19.56 18.61
N ALA A 200 -4.75 20.35 18.15
CA ALA A 200 -4.82 21.02 16.85
C ALA A 200 -4.91 20.01 15.69
N CYS A 201 -4.12 18.94 15.73
CA CYS A 201 -4.15 17.86 14.75
C CYS A 201 -5.52 17.16 14.75
N ILE A 202 -6.08 16.83 15.92
CA ILE A 202 -7.42 16.21 16.04
C ILE A 202 -8.50 17.13 15.47
N ALA A 203 -8.45 18.44 15.75
CA ALA A 203 -9.42 19.38 15.24
C ALA A 203 -9.46 19.43 13.71
N ILE A 204 -8.29 19.48 13.08
CA ILE A 204 -8.18 19.44 11.60
C ILE A 204 -8.60 18.06 11.06
N ASN A 205 -8.15 16.99 11.68
CA ASN A 205 -8.46 15.64 11.20
C ASN A 205 -9.97 15.33 11.29
N ASN A 206 -10.69 15.88 12.26
CA ASN A 206 -12.15 15.78 12.35
C ASN A 206 -12.86 16.39 11.12
N GLU A 207 -12.29 17.43 10.50
CA GLU A 207 -12.84 17.96 9.25
C GLU A 207 -12.46 17.09 8.05
N LEU A 208 -11.24 16.57 8.03
CA LEU A 208 -10.82 15.64 6.97
C LEU A 208 -11.64 14.34 6.97
N ILE A 209 -12.00 13.81 8.14
CA ILE A 209 -12.86 12.61 8.29
C ILE A 209 -14.28 12.84 7.72
N LYS A 210 -14.79 14.08 7.73
CA LYS A 210 -16.10 14.39 7.14
C LYS A 210 -16.08 14.42 5.61
N LEU A 211 -14.89 14.51 5.00
CA LEU A 211 -14.79 14.48 3.55
C LEU A 211 -15.12 13.06 3.05
N PRO A 212 -15.89 12.94 1.98
CA PRO A 212 -16.21 11.65 1.37
C PRO A 212 -14.99 11.12 0.58
N ILE A 213 -14.00 10.62 1.31
CA ILE A 213 -12.74 10.18 0.75
C ILE A 213 -12.85 8.73 0.26
N HIS A 214 -12.43 8.47 -0.99
CA HIS A 214 -12.33 7.14 -1.58
C HIS A 214 -10.87 6.75 -1.73
N VAL A 215 -10.36 5.92 -0.79
CA VAL A 215 -8.99 5.40 -0.86
C VAL A 215 -8.93 4.27 -1.88
N PHE A 216 -8.10 4.45 -2.91
CA PHE A 216 -7.86 3.44 -3.94
C PHE A 216 -6.67 2.55 -3.56
N ASN A 217 -6.76 1.27 -3.91
CA ASN A 217 -5.66 0.32 -3.73
C ASN A 217 -4.62 0.42 -4.84
N ASP A 218 -5.02 0.87 -6.03
CA ASP A 218 -4.17 1.06 -7.20
C ASP A 218 -4.68 2.26 -8.02
N PHE A 219 -3.77 3.16 -8.37
CA PHE A 219 -4.02 4.24 -9.28
C PHE A 219 -2.76 4.50 -10.13
N PRO A 220 -2.84 4.41 -11.47
CA PRO A 220 -1.67 4.47 -12.35
C PRO A 220 -1.15 5.90 -12.55
N LYS A 221 -0.84 6.61 -11.47
CA LYS A 221 -0.36 7.99 -11.53
C LYS A 221 1.14 8.07 -11.90
N PRO A 222 1.53 8.94 -12.85
CA PRO A 222 2.91 9.15 -13.23
C PRO A 222 3.66 10.10 -12.28
N ALA A 223 2.95 10.93 -11.50
CA ALA A 223 3.50 11.91 -10.57
C ALA A 223 2.64 12.04 -9.31
N ASP A 224 3.15 12.69 -8.28
CA ASP A 224 2.36 13.09 -7.13
C ASP A 224 1.36 14.19 -7.52
N ILE A 225 0.18 14.18 -6.90
CA ILE A 225 -0.85 15.19 -7.15
C ILE A 225 -0.37 16.51 -6.58
N LYS A 226 -0.47 17.59 -7.37
CA LYS A 226 -0.08 18.94 -6.95
C LYS A 226 -0.99 19.47 -5.83
N PRO A 227 -0.47 20.33 -4.93
CA PRO A 227 -1.22 20.83 -3.77
C PRO A 227 -2.57 21.45 -4.11
N SER A 228 -2.61 22.32 -5.14
CA SER A 228 -3.84 23.02 -5.54
C SER A 228 -4.97 22.09 -6.03
N SER A 229 -4.64 20.92 -6.57
CA SER A 229 -5.62 19.90 -6.96
C SER A 229 -6.01 19.02 -5.77
N LEU A 230 -5.05 18.70 -4.91
CA LEU A 230 -5.22 17.73 -3.83
C LEU A 230 -6.28 18.16 -2.81
N ILE A 231 -6.41 19.46 -2.52
CA ILE A 231 -7.43 20.00 -1.60
C ILE A 231 -8.87 19.76 -2.08
N HIS A 232 -9.05 19.56 -3.38
CA HIS A 232 -10.39 19.41 -4.00
C HIS A 232 -10.75 17.97 -4.34
N ILE A 233 -9.72 17.09 -4.53
CA ILE A 233 -9.96 15.72 -4.96
C ILE A 233 -10.42 14.84 -3.80
N LYS A 234 -11.32 13.89 -4.08
CA LYS A 234 -11.94 13.01 -3.08
C LYS A 234 -11.63 11.54 -3.32
N PHE A 235 -10.61 11.25 -4.10
CA PHE A 235 -10.09 9.90 -4.33
C PHE A 235 -8.56 9.93 -4.45
N GLY A 236 -7.90 8.84 -4.15
CA GLY A 236 -6.44 8.73 -4.28
C GLY A 236 -5.88 7.53 -3.53
N LEU A 237 -4.58 7.41 -3.53
CA LEU A 237 -3.85 6.41 -2.74
C LEU A 237 -3.63 6.92 -1.31
N CYS A 238 -3.25 6.03 -0.38
CA CYS A 238 -2.90 6.40 0.99
C CYS A 238 -1.90 7.57 1.06
N GLY A 239 -0.90 7.60 0.16
CA GLY A 239 0.07 8.70 0.08
C GLY A 239 -0.54 10.06 -0.29
N ASP A 240 -1.61 10.10 -1.08
CA ASP A 240 -2.27 11.35 -1.48
C ASP A 240 -3.00 11.97 -0.28
N TYR A 241 -3.69 11.16 0.52
CA TYR A 241 -4.35 11.64 1.75
C TYR A 241 -3.36 11.97 2.86
N THR A 242 -2.27 11.21 2.96
CA THR A 242 -1.13 11.58 3.81
C THR A 242 -0.64 12.99 3.45
N ASN A 243 -0.45 13.29 2.17
CA ASN A 243 0.00 14.60 1.70
C ASN A 243 -1.06 15.69 1.95
N LEU A 244 -2.36 15.42 1.71
CA LEU A 244 -3.45 16.36 2.01
C LEU A 244 -3.42 16.79 3.49
N ALA A 245 -3.33 15.83 4.40
CA ALA A 245 -3.25 16.10 5.83
C ALA A 245 -2.01 16.92 6.19
N ILE A 246 -0.84 16.62 5.60
CA ILE A 246 0.39 17.38 5.86
C ILE A 246 0.25 18.82 5.36
N TYR A 247 -0.29 19.07 4.17
CA TYR A 247 -0.51 20.43 3.68
C TYR A 247 -1.48 21.20 4.57
N ALA A 248 -2.63 20.60 4.91
CA ALA A 248 -3.62 21.22 5.79
C ALA A 248 -3.02 21.60 7.15
N MET A 249 -2.33 20.66 7.79
CA MET A 249 -1.79 20.84 9.15
C MET A 249 -0.54 21.73 9.16
N ARG A 250 0.40 21.53 8.23
CA ARG A 250 1.63 22.32 8.15
C ARG A 250 1.34 23.79 7.79
N SER A 251 0.28 24.09 6.99
CA SER A 251 -0.10 25.45 6.66
C SER A 251 -0.47 26.30 7.88
N ILE A 252 -0.93 25.68 8.94
CA ILE A 252 -1.32 26.30 10.21
C ILE A 252 -0.34 26.03 11.35
N GLY A 253 0.80 25.44 11.03
CA GLY A 253 1.93 25.24 11.95
C GLY A 253 1.83 23.98 12.81
N ILE A 254 1.09 22.96 12.42
CA ILE A 254 1.11 21.65 13.12
C ILE A 254 2.28 20.81 12.56
N PRO A 255 3.17 20.27 13.41
CA PRO A 255 4.39 19.57 13.00
C PRO A 255 4.08 18.12 12.53
N VAL A 256 3.72 17.99 11.27
CA VAL A 256 3.33 16.72 10.65
C VAL A 256 4.21 16.39 9.44
N THR A 257 4.58 15.11 9.32
CA THR A 257 5.30 14.57 8.17
C THR A 257 4.79 13.19 7.79
N THR A 258 5.40 12.57 6.76
CA THR A 258 5.07 11.22 6.29
C THR A 258 5.80 10.16 7.12
N GLY A 259 5.04 9.21 7.67
CA GLY A 259 5.51 7.89 8.08
C GLY A 259 5.39 6.90 6.92
N ASN A 260 6.32 5.97 6.83
CA ASN A 260 6.37 4.99 5.76
C ASN A 260 6.71 3.60 6.30
N ILE A 261 5.91 2.61 5.89
CA ILE A 261 6.24 1.20 5.98
C ILE A 261 6.72 0.80 4.59
N PRO A 262 8.01 0.47 4.39
CA PRO A 262 8.58 0.25 3.07
C PRO A 262 7.95 -0.93 2.33
N HIS A 263 7.55 -1.95 3.10
CA HIS A 263 6.77 -3.09 2.63
C HIS A 263 6.13 -3.80 3.82
N TRP A 264 4.90 -4.29 3.67
CA TRP A 264 4.24 -5.09 4.70
C TRP A 264 4.90 -6.47 4.86
N GLY A 265 4.95 -6.98 6.08
CA GLY A 265 5.41 -8.34 6.37
C GLY A 265 4.40 -9.42 5.98
N HIS A 266 3.10 -9.16 6.14
CA HIS A 266 2.00 -10.14 5.94
C HIS A 266 1.15 -9.88 4.70
N SER A 267 1.42 -8.85 3.93
CA SER A 267 0.71 -8.52 2.68
C SER A 267 1.65 -7.87 1.69
N ASN A 268 1.19 -7.68 0.47
CA ASN A 268 1.94 -7.00 -0.58
C ASN A 268 1.82 -5.47 -0.42
N ASN A 269 2.69 -4.74 -1.09
CA ASN A 269 2.75 -3.29 -1.11
C ASN A 269 3.37 -2.61 0.13
N SER A 270 3.51 -1.31 0.03
CA SER A 270 3.98 -0.39 1.08
C SER A 270 2.81 0.39 1.66
N HIS A 271 3.08 1.17 2.71
CA HIS A 271 2.07 2.06 3.29
C HIS A 271 2.66 3.42 3.64
N ALA A 272 1.90 4.48 3.36
CA ALA A 272 2.18 5.83 3.79
C ALA A 272 1.09 6.31 4.75
N PHE A 273 1.48 6.96 5.83
CA PHE A 273 0.62 7.51 6.86
C PHE A 273 1.22 8.79 7.43
N ASN A 274 0.55 9.43 8.36
CA ASN A 274 1.01 10.66 8.96
C ASN A 274 1.72 10.43 10.29
N LEU A 275 2.73 11.25 10.56
CA LEU A 275 3.42 11.35 11.85
C LEU A 275 3.27 12.76 12.38
N LEU A 276 2.70 12.90 13.58
CA LEU A 276 2.70 14.12 14.37
C LEU A 276 3.88 14.08 15.36
N TYR A 277 4.63 15.16 15.48
CA TYR A 277 5.64 15.33 16.52
C TYR A 277 5.00 16.05 17.72
N GLY A 278 4.93 15.37 18.85
CA GLY A 278 4.29 15.86 20.07
C GLY A 278 5.18 16.69 20.95
N GLU A 279 4.58 17.39 21.93
CA GLU A 279 5.24 18.23 22.92
C GLU A 279 6.16 17.44 23.88
N ASP A 280 5.93 16.15 23.97
CA ASP A 280 6.73 15.20 24.78
C ASP A 280 7.91 14.60 24.01
N GLY A 281 8.14 15.05 22.75
CA GLY A 281 9.17 14.53 21.85
C GLY A 281 8.85 13.16 21.23
N ASN A 282 7.61 12.67 21.42
CA ASN A 282 7.16 11.40 20.83
C ASN A 282 6.54 11.59 19.44
N TYR A 283 6.54 10.49 18.68
CA TYR A 283 5.86 10.39 17.39
C TYR A 283 4.47 9.79 17.62
N TYR A 284 3.45 10.42 17.04
CA TYR A 284 2.08 9.93 17.04
C TYR A 284 1.66 9.61 15.60
N ASP A 285 1.45 8.33 15.34
CA ASP A 285 0.96 7.83 14.05
C ASP A 285 -0.54 8.10 13.87
N PHE A 286 -0.93 8.52 12.67
CA PHE A 286 -2.33 8.71 12.31
C PHE A 286 -2.54 8.61 10.79
N ALA A 287 -3.79 8.51 10.35
CA ALA A 287 -4.14 8.63 8.95
C ALA A 287 -5.08 9.81 8.75
N GLY A 288 -4.67 10.77 7.95
CA GLY A 288 -5.49 11.92 7.62
C GLY A 288 -6.81 11.52 6.98
N GLY A 289 -7.92 11.92 7.59
CA GLY A 289 -9.26 11.53 7.15
C GLY A 289 -9.77 10.17 7.65
N GLU A 290 -8.99 9.43 8.46
CA GLU A 290 -9.38 8.11 8.97
C GLU A 290 -9.16 7.98 10.50
N HIS A 291 -7.92 8.05 10.97
CA HIS A 291 -7.54 7.78 12.35
C HIS A 291 -6.90 8.99 13.02
N HIS A 292 -7.09 9.12 14.33
CA HIS A 292 -6.48 10.19 15.14
C HIS A 292 -5.04 9.88 15.59
N PRO A 293 -4.26 10.89 16.03
CA PRO A 293 -2.90 10.69 16.52
C PRO A 293 -2.79 9.62 17.63
N GLY A 294 -1.92 8.61 17.38
CA GLY A 294 -1.69 7.45 18.24
C GLY A 294 -2.70 6.31 18.03
N ASP A 295 -3.45 6.32 16.93
CA ASP A 295 -4.52 5.36 16.70
C ASP A 295 -4.45 4.63 15.35
N HIS A 296 -3.38 4.76 14.58
CA HIS A 296 -3.35 4.18 13.23
C HIS A 296 -2.65 2.81 13.19
N LEU A 297 -1.39 2.74 13.58
CA LEU A 297 -0.59 1.52 13.39
C LEU A 297 -1.07 0.32 14.22
N LYS A 298 -1.78 0.55 15.32
CA LYS A 298 -2.36 -0.54 16.14
C LYS A 298 -3.44 -1.36 15.42
N HIS A 299 -3.97 -0.88 14.31
CA HIS A 299 -4.95 -1.62 13.50
C HIS A 299 -4.30 -2.57 12.47
N PHE A 300 -2.97 -2.60 12.42
CA PHE A 300 -2.22 -3.38 11.44
C PHE A 300 -1.29 -4.37 12.11
N ASP A 301 -1.09 -5.51 11.46
CA ASP A 301 -0.10 -6.52 11.79
C ASP A 301 1.00 -6.58 10.72
N GLY A 302 2.11 -7.23 11.02
CA GLY A 302 3.17 -7.44 10.05
C GLY A 302 3.90 -6.17 9.63
N ILE A 303 4.19 -5.26 10.58
CA ILE A 303 4.98 -4.05 10.37
C ILE A 303 6.46 -4.37 10.58
N PRO A 304 7.30 -4.52 9.51
CA PRO A 304 8.70 -4.86 9.70
C PRO A 304 9.55 -3.70 10.18
N LYS A 305 9.29 -2.48 9.65
CA LYS A 305 10.03 -1.24 9.92
C LYS A 305 9.14 -0.02 9.70
N VAL A 306 9.41 1.04 10.44
CA VAL A 306 8.78 2.35 10.28
C VAL A 306 9.84 3.40 9.98
N TYR A 307 9.68 4.12 8.89
CA TYR A 307 10.55 5.21 8.50
C TYR A 307 9.81 6.55 8.50
N GLN A 308 10.48 7.59 8.99
CA GLN A 308 10.08 8.97 8.81
C GLN A 308 10.66 9.50 7.50
N LYS A 309 9.86 10.15 6.68
CA LYS A 309 10.35 10.96 5.57
C LYS A 309 10.83 12.31 6.09
N THR A 310 12.08 12.65 5.83
CA THR A 310 12.72 13.90 6.30
C THR A 310 12.93 14.87 5.15
N PHE A 311 12.97 16.16 5.46
CA PHE A 311 13.41 17.15 4.49
C PHE A 311 14.94 17.22 4.42
N SER A 312 15.59 17.10 5.57
CA SER A 312 17.06 17.08 5.67
C SER A 312 17.65 15.73 5.25
N VAL A 313 18.86 15.79 4.71
CA VAL A 313 19.67 14.61 4.38
C VAL A 313 20.07 13.89 5.66
N GLN A 314 19.75 12.61 5.77
CA GLN A 314 20.13 11.76 6.91
C GLN A 314 21.56 11.25 6.72
N GLN A 315 22.50 11.78 7.50
CA GLN A 315 23.92 11.43 7.41
C GLN A 315 24.20 9.96 7.77
N THR A 316 23.31 9.33 8.53
CA THR A 316 23.35 7.91 8.91
C THR A 316 22.73 6.98 7.88
N SER A 317 22.07 7.49 6.85
CA SER A 317 21.48 6.67 5.80
C SER A 317 22.56 5.87 5.06
N LEU A 318 22.16 4.69 4.52
CA LEU A 318 23.12 3.79 3.87
C LEU A 318 23.83 4.47 2.70
N VAL A 319 23.12 5.22 1.86
CA VAL A 319 23.74 5.93 0.72
C VAL A 319 24.81 6.93 1.16
N MET A 320 24.65 7.56 2.33
CA MET A 320 25.62 8.52 2.87
C MET A 320 26.79 7.84 3.56
N THR A 321 26.61 6.63 4.09
CA THR A 321 27.64 5.88 4.82
C THR A 321 28.34 4.80 3.97
N ASN A 322 27.87 4.54 2.75
CA ASN A 322 28.42 3.53 1.84
C ASN A 322 29.81 3.94 1.27
N THR A 323 30.85 3.71 2.04
CA THR A 323 32.24 3.98 1.63
C THR A 323 32.80 2.95 0.65
N SER A 324 32.20 1.76 0.56
CA SER A 324 32.63 0.67 -0.33
C SER A 324 32.22 0.88 -1.78
N LYS A 325 31.31 1.82 -2.06
CA LYS A 325 30.69 2.04 -3.38
C LYS A 325 29.95 0.81 -3.92
N GLU A 326 29.52 -0.05 -3.02
CA GLU A 326 28.63 -1.16 -3.38
C GLU A 326 27.34 -0.64 -3.97
N GLU A 327 26.78 -1.39 -4.89
CA GLU A 327 25.45 -1.12 -5.41
C GLU A 327 24.41 -1.27 -4.30
N LEU A 328 23.43 -0.36 -4.25
CA LEU A 328 22.40 -0.33 -3.21
C LEU A 328 21.03 -0.62 -3.80
N PRO A 329 20.14 -1.33 -3.08
CA PRO A 329 18.72 -1.38 -3.44
C PRO A 329 18.10 0.02 -3.51
N ALA A 330 17.10 0.19 -4.38
CA ALA A 330 16.51 1.49 -4.69
C ALA A 330 16.02 2.26 -3.44
N PHE A 331 15.40 1.58 -2.49
CA PHE A 331 14.92 2.19 -1.24
C PHE A 331 16.06 2.86 -0.46
N PHE A 332 17.22 2.20 -0.35
CA PHE A 332 18.38 2.70 0.42
C PHE A 332 19.27 3.68 -0.34
N LYS A 333 18.96 3.99 -1.60
CA LYS A 333 19.55 5.12 -2.34
C LYS A 333 18.96 6.47 -1.91
N ASN A 334 17.83 6.47 -1.18
CA ASN A 334 17.16 7.68 -0.70
C ASN A 334 17.78 8.17 0.63
N PRO A 335 18.42 9.36 0.67
CA PRO A 335 18.99 9.88 1.90
C PRO A 335 17.99 10.58 2.83
N PHE A 336 16.71 10.65 2.46
CA PHE A 336 15.67 11.38 3.17
C PHE A 336 14.74 10.47 4.00
N MET A 337 15.25 9.33 4.42
CA MET A 337 14.50 8.36 5.23
C MET A 337 15.25 8.11 6.55
N LYS A 338 14.56 8.30 7.68
CA LYS A 338 15.06 8.01 9.03
C LYS A 338 14.30 6.84 9.61
N ASP A 339 15.00 5.79 10.03
CA ASP A 339 14.38 4.70 10.81
C ASP A 339 13.94 5.24 12.17
N ILE A 340 12.68 5.04 12.50
CA ILE A 340 12.05 5.45 13.76
C ILE A 340 11.28 4.31 14.42
N THR A 341 11.52 3.07 14.03
CA THR A 341 10.78 1.90 14.52
C THR A 341 10.84 1.76 16.03
N GLU A 342 11.96 2.17 16.67
CA GLU A 342 12.14 2.15 18.13
C GLU A 342 11.10 3.01 18.88
N HIS A 343 10.53 4.03 18.24
CA HIS A 343 9.52 4.91 18.83
C HIS A 343 8.11 4.32 18.86
N PHE A 344 7.93 3.11 18.34
CA PHE A 344 6.63 2.41 18.28
C PHE A 344 6.63 1.14 19.13
N PRO A 345 6.58 1.23 20.46
CA PRO A 345 6.61 0.06 21.36
C PRO A 345 5.45 -0.91 21.12
N ALA A 346 4.33 -0.43 20.58
CA ALA A 346 3.18 -1.28 20.23
C ALA A 346 3.49 -2.32 19.13
N ILE A 347 4.56 -2.11 18.33
CA ILE A 347 5.05 -3.10 17.37
C ILE A 347 5.85 -4.21 18.05
N HIS A 348 6.27 -4.03 19.32
CA HIS A 348 7.19 -4.94 20.05
C HIS A 348 8.50 -5.20 19.28
N PRO A 349 9.24 -4.15 18.86
CA PRO A 349 10.37 -4.30 17.98
C PRO A 349 11.50 -5.12 18.61
N GLN A 350 12.09 -6.04 17.84
CA GLN A 350 13.11 -6.99 18.27
C GLN A 350 14.47 -6.64 17.69
N THR A 351 15.55 -7.07 18.36
CA THR A 351 16.91 -7.05 17.82
C THR A 351 17.34 -8.49 17.55
N VAL A 352 17.82 -8.76 16.33
CA VAL A 352 18.24 -10.08 15.92
C VAL A 352 19.63 -10.07 15.29
N SER A 353 20.45 -11.06 15.64
CA SER A 353 21.75 -11.30 14.99
C SER A 353 21.67 -12.61 14.20
N VAL A 354 21.79 -12.51 12.88
CA VAL A 354 21.56 -13.60 11.94
C VAL A 354 22.92 -14.11 11.43
N PRO A 355 23.25 -15.40 11.63
CA PRO A 355 24.41 -16.00 11.00
C PRO A 355 24.19 -16.16 9.49
N LEU A 356 25.27 -15.99 8.71
CA LEU A 356 25.23 -16.14 7.26
C LEU A 356 25.65 -17.54 6.86
N ASN A 357 24.87 -18.19 6.01
CA ASN A 357 25.11 -19.56 5.55
C ASN A 357 26.26 -19.64 4.53
N ARG A 358 26.56 -18.49 3.89
CA ARG A 358 27.67 -18.38 2.93
C ARG A 358 28.42 -17.06 3.06
N THR A 359 29.66 -17.06 2.60
CA THR A 359 30.48 -15.84 2.53
C THR A 359 30.14 -15.06 1.29
N CYS A 360 30.12 -13.72 1.41
CA CYS A 360 30.06 -12.77 0.31
C CYS A 360 31.15 -11.71 0.51
N ASN A 361 31.47 -10.98 -0.53
CA ASN A 361 32.45 -9.90 -0.50
C ASN A 361 31.82 -8.54 -0.12
N ASN A 362 30.50 -8.49 0.03
CA ASN A 362 29.77 -7.29 0.36
C ASN A 362 30.00 -6.88 1.82
N LYS A 363 30.02 -5.59 2.06
CA LYS A 363 30.13 -4.99 3.39
C LYS A 363 28.79 -4.92 4.10
N TYR A 364 27.71 -4.88 3.30
CA TYR A 364 26.34 -4.73 3.77
C TYR A 364 25.48 -5.92 3.34
N ALA A 365 24.53 -6.27 4.20
CA ALA A 365 23.47 -7.21 3.91
C ALA A 365 22.11 -6.57 4.24
N TYR A 366 21.07 -7.09 3.61
CA TYR A 366 19.72 -6.54 3.66
C TYR A 366 18.75 -7.52 4.29
N LEU A 367 17.98 -7.04 5.26
CA LEU A 367 16.83 -7.76 5.80
C LEU A 367 15.67 -7.58 4.82
N CYS A 368 15.13 -8.68 4.33
CA CYS A 368 14.10 -8.68 3.32
C CYS A 368 12.82 -9.36 3.81
N VAL A 369 11.68 -8.88 3.36
CA VAL A 369 10.37 -9.52 3.50
C VAL A 369 9.90 -10.04 2.14
N PHE A 370 8.95 -10.97 2.14
CA PHE A 370 8.45 -11.56 0.90
C PHE A 370 7.56 -10.57 0.11
N ASP A 371 7.75 -10.57 -1.22
CA ASP A 371 6.88 -9.96 -2.23
C ASP A 371 6.69 -10.96 -3.40
N PRO A 372 5.55 -11.01 -4.08
CA PRO A 372 5.34 -11.91 -5.23
C PRO A 372 6.31 -11.70 -6.42
N GLN A 373 7.08 -10.62 -6.41
CA GLN A 373 8.15 -10.37 -7.38
C GLN A 373 9.52 -10.84 -6.85
N GLY A 374 9.57 -11.39 -5.64
CA GLY A 374 10.77 -11.83 -4.95
C GLY A 374 10.85 -11.28 -3.51
N TRP A 375 12.05 -11.10 -3.02
CA TRP A 375 12.29 -10.49 -1.70
C TRP A 375 12.41 -8.97 -1.82
N PHE A 376 11.83 -8.23 -0.85
CA PHE A 376 11.90 -6.77 -0.77
C PHE A 376 12.73 -6.33 0.45
N PRO A 377 13.79 -5.53 0.29
CA PRO A 377 14.66 -5.12 1.38
C PRO A 377 14.01 -4.00 2.21
N VAL A 378 13.88 -4.24 3.53
CA VAL A 378 13.26 -3.32 4.50
C VAL A 378 14.22 -2.74 5.52
N ASP A 379 15.39 -3.37 5.72
CA ASP A 379 16.46 -2.90 6.61
C ASP A 379 17.82 -3.32 6.07
N TRP A 380 18.90 -2.78 6.63
CA TRP A 380 20.28 -3.11 6.26
C TRP A 380 21.18 -3.20 7.49
N GLY A 381 22.24 -3.97 7.39
CA GLY A 381 23.26 -4.08 8.43
C GLY A 381 24.65 -4.31 7.85
N LYS A 382 25.68 -4.02 8.65
CA LYS A 382 27.07 -4.36 8.29
C LYS A 382 27.33 -5.81 8.59
N ILE A 383 27.99 -6.47 7.64
CA ILE A 383 28.46 -7.84 7.83
C ILE A 383 29.72 -7.81 8.71
N SER A 384 29.72 -8.56 9.80
CA SER A 384 30.86 -8.77 10.70
C SER A 384 30.86 -10.20 11.20
N ASP A 385 32.01 -10.86 11.16
CA ASP A 385 32.21 -12.24 11.68
C ASP A 385 31.17 -13.26 11.16
N LYS A 386 30.84 -13.17 9.86
CA LYS A 386 29.83 -14.01 9.18
C LYS A 386 28.43 -13.90 9.79
N LYS A 387 28.08 -12.77 10.35
CA LYS A 387 26.74 -12.45 10.84
C LYS A 387 26.39 -11.00 10.56
N VAL A 388 25.11 -10.69 10.63
CA VAL A 388 24.59 -9.34 10.55
C VAL A 388 23.55 -9.13 11.65
N THR A 389 23.53 -7.94 12.25
CA THR A 389 22.56 -7.59 13.28
C THR A 389 21.62 -6.51 12.74
N PHE A 390 20.34 -6.74 12.96
CA PHE A 390 19.26 -5.81 12.66
C PHE A 390 18.57 -5.41 13.97
N ASN A 391 18.34 -4.12 14.14
CA ASN A 391 17.74 -3.56 15.35
C ASN A 391 16.30 -3.13 15.07
N HIS A 392 15.45 -3.26 16.09
CA HIS A 392 14.07 -2.74 16.06
C HIS A 392 13.27 -3.24 14.84
N ILE A 393 13.28 -4.55 14.59
CA ILE A 393 12.45 -5.19 13.55
C ILE A 393 11.14 -5.72 14.13
N GLY A 394 10.06 -5.68 13.36
CA GLY A 394 8.76 -6.22 13.80
C GLY A 394 8.78 -7.74 13.97
N PRO A 395 8.11 -8.29 14.99
CA PRO A 395 8.01 -9.73 15.21
C PRO A 395 6.99 -10.39 14.27
N ASP A 396 6.98 -11.73 14.29
CA ASP A 396 6.02 -12.63 13.63
C ASP A 396 5.95 -12.47 12.11
N ILE A 397 7.03 -11.98 11.50
CA ILE A 397 7.22 -11.77 10.07
C ILE A 397 8.32 -12.71 9.55
N ILE A 398 8.12 -13.29 8.38
CA ILE A 398 9.17 -14.03 7.69
C ILE A 398 10.17 -13.06 7.08
N TYR A 399 11.41 -13.22 7.48
CA TYR A 399 12.57 -12.50 6.97
C TYR A 399 13.56 -13.41 6.28
N GLN A 400 14.35 -12.84 5.38
CA GLN A 400 15.56 -13.45 4.83
C GLN A 400 16.66 -12.41 4.72
N VAL A 401 17.89 -12.78 5.00
CA VAL A 401 19.06 -11.92 4.78
C VAL A 401 19.62 -12.17 3.38
N ASN A 402 19.83 -11.08 2.64
CA ASN A 402 20.33 -11.11 1.27
C ASN A 402 21.52 -10.15 1.07
N SER A 403 22.43 -10.44 0.14
CA SER A 403 23.30 -9.46 -0.49
C SER A 403 22.59 -8.83 -1.69
N TYR A 404 23.14 -7.73 -2.22
CA TYR A 404 22.63 -7.09 -3.42
C TYR A 404 23.76 -6.93 -4.42
N GLU A 405 23.65 -7.63 -5.55
CA GLU A 405 24.67 -7.72 -6.60
C GLU A 405 23.98 -7.75 -7.96
N ASP A 406 24.51 -7.05 -8.93
CA ASP A 406 23.99 -7.01 -10.31
C ASP A 406 22.48 -6.73 -10.39
N ASN A 407 22.01 -5.72 -9.62
CA ASN A 407 20.60 -5.35 -9.47
C ASN A 407 19.69 -6.49 -8.95
N SER A 408 20.25 -7.47 -8.24
CA SER A 408 19.55 -8.64 -7.76
C SER A 408 19.87 -8.96 -6.29
N LEU A 409 18.88 -9.44 -5.57
CA LEU A 409 19.04 -9.95 -4.21
C LEU A 409 19.50 -11.40 -4.25
N GLN A 410 20.56 -11.73 -3.50
CA GLN A 410 21.13 -13.06 -3.40
C GLN A 410 21.05 -13.55 -1.95
N PRO A 411 20.43 -14.71 -1.66
CA PRO A 411 20.25 -15.18 -0.28
C PRO A 411 21.56 -15.44 0.42
N LEU A 412 21.70 -14.96 1.65
CA LEU A 412 22.81 -15.19 2.56
C LEU A 412 22.39 -16.02 3.77
N SER A 413 21.09 -16.15 4.05
CA SER A 413 20.56 -17.00 5.13
C SER A 413 19.37 -17.82 4.64
N SER A 414 19.02 -18.87 5.38
CA SER A 414 17.67 -19.44 5.33
C SER A 414 16.67 -18.42 5.82
N PRO A 415 15.38 -18.49 5.38
CA PRO A 415 14.33 -17.66 5.95
C PRO A 415 14.12 -17.95 7.44
N PHE A 416 13.69 -16.95 8.19
CA PHE A 416 13.43 -17.07 9.62
C PHE A 416 12.31 -16.16 10.06
N VAL A 417 11.73 -16.46 11.21
CA VAL A 417 10.79 -15.58 11.93
C VAL A 417 11.38 -15.27 13.31
N VAL A 418 11.11 -14.06 13.79
CA VAL A 418 11.39 -13.65 15.17
C VAL A 418 10.06 -13.41 15.85
N ASP A 419 9.76 -14.10 16.94
CA ASP A 419 8.53 -13.86 17.70
C ASP A 419 8.65 -12.66 18.64
N SER A 420 7.53 -12.28 19.27
CA SER A 420 7.47 -11.14 20.18
C SER A 420 8.33 -11.28 21.46
N THR A 421 8.88 -12.48 21.71
CA THR A 421 9.84 -12.73 22.81
C THR A 421 11.30 -12.66 22.37
N GLY A 422 11.54 -12.45 21.05
CA GLY A 422 12.88 -12.44 20.45
C GLY A 422 13.41 -13.82 20.08
N LYS A 423 12.61 -14.90 20.20
CA LYS A 423 12.99 -16.23 19.79
C LYS A 423 13.00 -16.33 18.26
N VAL A 424 14.10 -16.82 17.71
CA VAL A 424 14.27 -17.05 16.27
C VAL A 424 13.92 -18.49 15.92
N THR A 425 13.07 -18.67 14.91
CA THR A 425 12.78 -19.96 14.28
C THR A 425 13.23 -19.89 12.82
N ILE A 426 14.09 -20.83 12.40
CA ILE A 426 14.66 -20.89 11.04
C ILE A 426 13.92 -21.96 10.25
N PHE A 427 13.59 -21.66 9.00
CA PHE A 427 12.96 -22.60 8.06
C PHE A 427 14.04 -23.22 7.18
N GLU A 428 14.29 -24.52 7.37
CA GLU A 428 15.33 -25.26 6.65
C GLU A 428 14.72 -26.35 5.76
N CYS A 429 15.10 -26.34 4.50
CA CYS A 429 14.74 -27.39 3.56
C CYS A 429 15.29 -28.73 4.02
N ARG A 430 14.39 -29.68 4.31
CA ARG A 430 14.76 -31.04 4.76
C ARG A 430 14.75 -32.00 3.60
N ARG A 431 15.43 -33.14 3.79
CA ARG A 431 15.46 -34.22 2.79
C ARG A 431 14.19 -35.06 2.78
N GLU A 432 13.47 -35.07 3.91
CA GLU A 432 12.16 -35.70 4.02
C GLU A 432 11.19 -35.00 3.08
N LYS A 433 10.34 -35.79 2.42
CA LYS A 433 9.37 -35.31 1.44
C LYS A 433 7.96 -35.67 1.84
N GLU A 434 7.02 -34.82 1.44
CA GLU A 434 5.59 -35.04 1.62
C GLU A 434 4.78 -34.63 0.40
N ASP A 435 3.55 -35.07 0.33
CA ASP A 435 2.60 -34.64 -0.68
C ASP A 435 1.82 -33.42 -0.14
N LEU A 436 1.80 -32.34 -0.91
CA LEU A 436 1.08 -31.11 -0.54
C LEU A 436 -0.28 -31.07 -1.22
N TYR A 437 -1.33 -30.88 -0.43
CA TYR A 437 -2.71 -30.70 -0.88
C TYR A 437 -3.06 -29.22 -0.73
N LEU A 438 -3.00 -28.48 -1.83
CA LEU A 438 -3.10 -27.02 -1.83
C LEU A 438 -4.51 -26.58 -2.25
N GLU A 439 -5.10 -25.67 -1.49
CA GLU A 439 -6.45 -25.17 -1.72
C GLU A 439 -6.45 -23.71 -2.20
N ARG A 440 -5.41 -22.92 -1.84
CA ARG A 440 -5.33 -21.48 -2.10
C ARG A 440 -3.91 -21.06 -2.43
N LYS A 441 -3.76 -19.85 -3.03
CA LYS A 441 -2.46 -19.18 -3.27
C LYS A 441 -2.24 -17.95 -2.38
N TYR A 442 -3.24 -17.57 -1.58
CA TYR A 442 -3.23 -16.44 -0.64
C TYR A 442 -4.11 -16.76 0.57
N ARG A 443 -3.80 -16.15 1.72
CA ARG A 443 -4.59 -16.31 2.95
C ARG A 443 -6.05 -15.87 2.76
N GLU A 444 -6.95 -16.35 3.58
CA GLU A 444 -8.33 -15.87 3.57
C GLU A 444 -8.40 -14.38 3.93
N PRO A 445 -9.25 -13.61 3.23
CA PRO A 445 -9.30 -12.17 3.40
C PRO A 445 -10.01 -11.75 4.69
N LYS A 446 -9.28 -11.20 5.65
CA LYS A 446 -9.84 -10.74 6.94
C LYS A 446 -11.03 -9.78 6.76
N HIS A 447 -11.01 -8.90 5.76
CA HIS A 447 -12.09 -7.94 5.51
C HIS A 447 -13.40 -8.58 5.01
N LEU A 448 -13.38 -9.84 4.61
CA LEU A 448 -14.57 -10.61 4.20
C LEU A 448 -15.04 -11.61 5.29
N GLU A 449 -14.33 -11.78 6.40
CA GLU A 449 -14.62 -12.79 7.42
C GLU A 449 -16.02 -12.67 8.05
N ALA A 450 -16.61 -11.47 8.04
CA ALA A 450 -17.97 -11.23 8.52
C ALA A 450 -19.07 -11.69 7.53
N ILE A 451 -18.72 -11.97 6.26
CA ILE A 451 -19.69 -12.34 5.22
C ILE A 451 -20.24 -13.77 5.41
N PRO A 452 -19.42 -14.82 5.57
CA PRO A 452 -19.93 -16.18 5.69
C PRO A 452 -20.94 -16.34 6.83
N PRO A 453 -20.72 -15.87 8.07
CA PRO A 453 -21.73 -16.01 9.14
C PRO A 453 -23.06 -15.32 8.82
N ALA A 454 -23.01 -14.20 8.06
CA ALA A 454 -24.21 -13.46 7.71
C ALA A 454 -25.10 -14.16 6.66
N PHE A 455 -24.63 -15.24 6.01
CA PHE A 455 -25.44 -16.07 5.11
C PHE A 455 -26.47 -16.93 5.84
N VAL A 456 -26.27 -17.24 7.11
CA VAL A 456 -27.17 -18.08 7.89
C VAL A 456 -28.60 -17.52 7.86
N GLY A 457 -29.57 -18.35 7.46
CA GLY A 457 -30.97 -17.98 7.24
C GLY A 457 -31.30 -17.55 5.78
N GLY A 458 -30.29 -17.38 4.91
CA GLY A 458 -30.49 -17.23 3.48
C GLY A 458 -30.98 -18.52 2.82
N ARG A 459 -31.52 -18.46 1.60
CA ARG A 459 -32.22 -19.62 0.99
C ARG A 459 -31.98 -19.68 -0.52
N PHE A 460 -32.02 -20.93 -1.03
CA PHE A 460 -32.32 -21.16 -2.45
C PHE A 460 -33.77 -21.63 -2.56
N GLN A 461 -34.52 -21.07 -3.51
CA GLN A 461 -35.95 -21.29 -3.66
C GLN A 461 -36.36 -21.56 -5.09
N GLY A 462 -37.42 -22.40 -5.25
CA GLY A 462 -38.14 -22.59 -6.49
C GLY A 462 -39.59 -22.09 -6.40
N SER A 463 -40.15 -21.53 -7.48
CA SER A 463 -41.50 -21.01 -7.54
C SER A 463 -42.09 -21.06 -8.95
N ASP A 464 -43.44 -21.13 -9.05
CA ASP A 464 -44.18 -20.89 -10.28
C ASP A 464 -44.52 -19.40 -10.48
N TYR A 465 -44.25 -18.55 -9.50
CA TYR A 465 -44.58 -17.15 -9.50
C TYR A 465 -43.30 -16.30 -9.49
N ALA A 466 -43.20 -15.30 -10.36
CA ALA A 466 -42.05 -14.43 -10.51
C ALA A 466 -41.74 -13.61 -9.26
N ASP A 467 -42.76 -13.33 -8.42
CA ASP A 467 -42.62 -12.60 -7.16
C ASP A 467 -42.33 -13.53 -5.95
N PHE A 468 -42.27 -14.87 -6.18
CA PHE A 468 -42.02 -15.87 -5.16
C PHE A 468 -43.02 -15.85 -3.99
N ARG A 469 -44.25 -15.30 -4.20
CA ARG A 469 -45.30 -15.28 -3.14
C ARG A 469 -45.68 -16.66 -2.61
N ILE A 470 -45.47 -17.72 -3.39
CA ILE A 470 -45.50 -19.14 -2.99
C ILE A 470 -44.19 -19.74 -3.51
N ALA A 471 -43.31 -20.13 -2.61
CA ALA A 471 -42.00 -20.69 -2.96
C ALA A 471 -41.70 -21.94 -2.13
N GLU A 472 -40.99 -22.89 -2.69
CA GLU A 472 -40.38 -23.99 -1.99
C GLU A 472 -38.95 -23.64 -1.62
N ASP A 473 -38.60 -23.79 -0.33
CA ASP A 473 -37.24 -23.70 0.13
C ASP A 473 -36.48 -24.98 -0.28
N LEU A 474 -35.58 -24.89 -1.22
CA LEU A 474 -34.77 -25.99 -1.71
C LEU A 474 -33.57 -26.25 -0.82
N TYR A 475 -33.04 -25.16 -0.24
CA TYR A 475 -31.96 -25.19 0.73
C TYR A 475 -32.02 -23.95 1.60
N THR A 476 -31.71 -24.12 2.88
CA THR A 476 -31.54 -23.00 3.83
C THR A 476 -30.14 -23.07 4.41
N PHE A 477 -29.41 -21.99 4.41
CA PHE A 477 -28.10 -21.90 5.05
C PHE A 477 -28.26 -22.00 6.57
N THR A 478 -27.91 -23.13 7.14
CA THR A 478 -27.92 -23.39 8.59
C THR A 478 -26.54 -23.16 9.22
N GLU A 479 -25.51 -23.17 8.40
CA GLU A 479 -24.13 -22.96 8.77
C GLU A 479 -23.49 -21.90 7.84
N ALA A 480 -22.39 -21.26 8.29
CA ALA A 480 -21.62 -20.32 7.49
C ALA A 480 -20.98 -21.04 6.29
N PRO A 481 -21.24 -20.62 5.03
CA PRO A 481 -20.57 -21.19 3.86
C PRO A 481 -19.10 -20.79 3.85
N SER A 482 -18.26 -21.58 3.18
CA SER A 482 -16.86 -21.25 2.94
C SER A 482 -16.70 -20.34 1.71
N PHE A 483 -15.48 -19.78 1.52
CA PHE A 483 -15.11 -19.04 0.30
C PHE A 483 -14.80 -19.94 -0.91
N LYS A 484 -15.22 -21.21 -0.86
CA LYS A 484 -15.00 -22.22 -1.90
C LYS A 484 -16.27 -22.43 -2.73
N TYR A 485 -16.09 -22.89 -3.98
CA TYR A 485 -17.21 -23.42 -4.73
C TYR A 485 -17.84 -24.58 -3.97
N THR A 486 -19.11 -24.44 -3.65
CA THR A 486 -19.88 -25.45 -2.93
C THR A 486 -20.99 -25.99 -3.84
N THR A 487 -21.13 -27.32 -3.87
CA THR A 487 -22.20 -28.01 -4.60
C THR A 487 -23.09 -28.66 -3.59
N ILE A 488 -24.41 -28.41 -3.71
CA ILE A 488 -25.45 -29.04 -2.88
C ILE A 488 -26.43 -29.83 -3.77
N GLU A 489 -26.80 -31.00 -3.33
CA GLU A 489 -27.87 -31.78 -3.94
C GLU A 489 -29.23 -31.29 -3.41
N VAL A 490 -30.18 -31.14 -4.31
CA VAL A 490 -31.54 -30.69 -4.00
C VAL A 490 -32.56 -31.61 -4.67
N ASN A 491 -33.74 -31.72 -4.08
CA ASN A 491 -34.82 -32.55 -4.61
C ASN A 491 -36.14 -31.78 -4.53
N PRO A 492 -36.42 -30.85 -5.44
CA PRO A 492 -37.67 -30.10 -5.49
C PRO A 492 -38.90 -31.03 -5.62
N LYS A 493 -40.01 -30.64 -5.03
CA LYS A 493 -41.27 -31.40 -5.14
C LYS A 493 -41.81 -31.47 -6.58
N LYS A 494 -41.43 -30.55 -7.44
CA LYS A 494 -41.79 -30.47 -8.85
C LYS A 494 -40.85 -29.59 -9.65
N SER A 495 -41.03 -29.51 -10.96
CA SER A 495 -40.38 -28.53 -11.81
C SER A 495 -40.89 -27.12 -11.56
N TYR A 496 -40.01 -26.14 -11.45
CA TYR A 496 -40.36 -24.73 -11.28
C TYR A 496 -39.91 -23.88 -12.49
N LYS A 497 -40.62 -22.76 -12.70
CA LYS A 497 -40.29 -21.83 -13.74
C LYS A 497 -39.28 -20.76 -13.23
N TYR A 498 -39.24 -20.51 -11.92
CA TYR A 498 -38.38 -19.48 -11.30
C TYR A 498 -37.52 -20.10 -10.21
N TYR A 499 -36.24 -19.79 -10.21
CA TYR A 499 -35.27 -20.18 -9.19
C TYR A 499 -34.54 -18.97 -8.69
N ARG A 500 -34.27 -18.83 -7.38
CA ARG A 500 -33.52 -17.73 -6.82
C ARG A 500 -32.64 -18.11 -5.63
N TYR A 501 -31.63 -17.28 -5.40
CA TYR A 501 -31.01 -17.06 -4.11
C TYR A 501 -31.70 -15.87 -3.45
N GLN A 502 -32.11 -16.03 -2.19
CA GLN A 502 -32.55 -14.94 -1.31
C GLN A 502 -31.60 -14.80 -0.14
N SER A 503 -31.02 -13.61 0.04
CA SER A 503 -30.12 -13.34 1.16
C SER A 503 -30.86 -13.35 2.50
N SER A 504 -30.13 -13.59 3.59
CA SER A 504 -30.63 -13.53 4.95
C SER A 504 -31.03 -12.09 5.34
N PRO A 505 -31.76 -11.91 6.46
CA PRO A 505 -32.06 -10.57 7.00
C PRO A 505 -30.82 -9.77 7.37
N ASN A 506 -29.69 -10.42 7.62
CA ASN A 506 -28.42 -9.79 8.01
C ASN A 506 -27.47 -9.55 6.84
N LEU A 507 -27.89 -9.90 5.60
CA LEU A 507 -27.01 -9.86 4.44
C LEU A 507 -27.66 -9.09 3.28
N ARG A 508 -26.83 -8.36 2.55
CA ARG A 508 -27.18 -7.52 1.39
C ARG A 508 -26.71 -8.16 0.08
N GLY A 509 -27.12 -9.40 -0.21
CA GLY A 509 -26.65 -10.16 -1.37
C GLY A 509 -25.38 -10.95 -1.08
N ASN A 510 -24.23 -10.44 -1.54
CA ASN A 510 -22.90 -11.04 -1.39
C ASN A 510 -22.71 -12.46 -1.99
N MET A 511 -23.52 -12.81 -3.01
CA MET A 511 -23.33 -13.98 -3.86
C MET A 511 -22.44 -13.58 -5.05
N ALA A 512 -21.40 -14.37 -5.34
CA ALA A 512 -20.57 -14.16 -6.52
C ALA A 512 -21.09 -14.97 -7.70
N GLU A 513 -21.22 -16.29 -7.57
CA GLU A 513 -21.70 -17.14 -8.65
C GLU A 513 -22.77 -18.13 -8.18
N LEU A 514 -23.72 -18.44 -9.06
CA LEU A 514 -24.81 -19.37 -8.82
C LEU A 514 -25.18 -20.12 -10.09
N GLU A 515 -25.19 -21.44 -10.00
CA GLU A 515 -25.54 -22.34 -11.09
C GLU A 515 -26.64 -23.31 -10.64
N PHE A 516 -27.73 -23.44 -11.42
CA PHE A 516 -28.77 -24.43 -11.25
C PHE A 516 -28.61 -25.50 -12.32
N TYR A 517 -28.58 -26.77 -11.96
CA TYR A 517 -28.38 -27.89 -12.88
C TYR A 517 -29.67 -28.65 -13.12
N ASP A 518 -30.04 -28.77 -14.40
CA ASP A 518 -31.19 -29.57 -14.83
C ASP A 518 -30.98 -31.07 -14.55
N THR A 519 -31.99 -31.73 -13.93
CA THR A 519 -31.89 -33.13 -13.53
C THR A 519 -31.66 -34.08 -14.71
N ASN A 520 -32.27 -33.79 -15.86
CA ASN A 520 -32.23 -34.70 -17.03
C ASN A 520 -30.97 -34.50 -17.88
N SER A 521 -30.66 -33.26 -18.18
CA SER A 521 -29.54 -32.91 -19.09
C SER A 521 -28.21 -32.74 -18.36
N GLN A 522 -28.24 -32.58 -17.04
CA GLN A 522 -27.07 -32.18 -16.23
C GLN A 522 -26.40 -30.90 -16.70
N GLN A 523 -27.11 -30.07 -17.47
CA GLN A 523 -26.64 -28.80 -17.98
C GLN A 523 -27.02 -27.66 -17.01
N ILE A 524 -26.22 -26.60 -17.00
CA ILE A 524 -26.54 -25.37 -16.28
C ILE A 524 -27.76 -24.72 -16.94
N LEU A 525 -28.78 -24.43 -16.15
CA LEU A 525 -29.97 -23.74 -16.62
C LEU A 525 -29.65 -22.32 -16.98
N LYS A 526 -30.23 -21.84 -18.09
CA LYS A 526 -30.16 -20.47 -18.56
C LYS A 526 -31.57 -19.88 -18.63
N GLY A 527 -31.69 -18.61 -18.30
CA GLY A 527 -32.94 -17.89 -18.30
C GLY A 527 -32.73 -16.37 -18.25
N GLU A 528 -33.81 -15.64 -18.21
CA GLU A 528 -33.78 -14.21 -17.93
C GLU A 528 -33.33 -14.00 -16.47
N ILE A 529 -32.35 -13.13 -16.23
CA ILE A 529 -31.87 -12.81 -14.89
C ILE A 529 -32.81 -11.82 -14.23
N ILE A 530 -33.42 -12.23 -13.13
CA ILE A 530 -34.40 -11.47 -12.37
C ILE A 530 -33.89 -11.23 -10.94
N GLY A 531 -34.36 -10.18 -10.28
CA GLY A 531 -33.96 -9.92 -8.89
C GLY A 531 -34.02 -8.44 -8.51
N THR A 532 -33.46 -8.14 -7.36
CA THR A 532 -33.40 -6.79 -6.79
C THR A 532 -32.44 -5.90 -7.58
N ASP A 533 -32.91 -4.71 -7.98
CA ASP A 533 -32.12 -3.71 -8.75
C ASP A 533 -31.55 -2.58 -7.89
N ASN A 534 -31.74 -2.61 -6.58
CA ASN A 534 -31.26 -1.57 -5.65
C ASN A 534 -29.82 -1.77 -5.25
N THR A 535 -28.87 -1.55 -6.19
CA THR A 535 -27.43 -1.72 -5.94
C THR A 535 -26.86 -0.74 -4.91
N SER A 536 -25.76 -1.09 -4.28
CA SER A 536 -25.04 -0.23 -3.35
C SER A 536 -24.51 1.02 -4.03
N ILE A 537 -24.62 2.18 -3.37
CA ILE A 537 -24.02 3.42 -3.86
C ILE A 537 -22.47 3.37 -3.87
N TYR A 538 -21.88 2.52 -3.03
CA TYR A 538 -20.42 2.34 -2.95
C TYR A 538 -19.87 1.34 -3.99
N ASN A 539 -20.76 0.55 -4.62
CA ASN A 539 -20.43 -0.34 -5.72
C ASN A 539 -21.64 -0.51 -6.65
N PRO A 540 -21.87 0.44 -7.56
CA PRO A 540 -23.01 0.42 -8.48
C PRO A 540 -22.94 -0.72 -9.50
N HIS A 541 -21.77 -1.33 -9.70
CA HIS A 541 -21.55 -2.45 -10.60
C HIS A 541 -21.87 -3.81 -9.97
N ALA A 542 -22.14 -3.88 -8.67
CA ALA A 542 -22.47 -5.12 -7.94
C ALA A 542 -23.92 -5.54 -8.15
N THR A 543 -24.31 -5.75 -9.40
CA THR A 543 -25.68 -6.02 -9.84
C THR A 543 -26.06 -7.50 -9.74
N LYS A 544 -27.34 -7.82 -9.85
CA LYS A 544 -27.85 -9.21 -9.92
C LYS A 544 -27.26 -10.00 -11.11
N TYR A 545 -26.80 -9.34 -12.16
CA TYR A 545 -26.19 -9.99 -13.32
C TYR A 545 -24.87 -10.66 -12.99
N ASN A 546 -24.14 -10.14 -12.02
CA ASN A 546 -22.85 -10.67 -11.57
C ASN A 546 -22.94 -12.09 -10.97
N VAL A 547 -24.14 -12.49 -10.56
CA VAL A 547 -24.34 -13.86 -9.98
C VAL A 547 -24.29 -14.95 -11.04
N PHE A 548 -24.31 -14.58 -12.34
CA PHE A 548 -24.46 -15.51 -13.47
C PHE A 548 -23.49 -15.19 -14.61
N ASP A 549 -22.44 -14.38 -14.39
CA ASP A 549 -21.52 -13.92 -15.43
C ASP A 549 -20.28 -14.82 -15.60
N GLY A 550 -20.04 -15.75 -14.66
CA GLY A 550 -18.93 -16.69 -14.68
C GLY A 550 -17.62 -16.10 -14.15
N ASP A 551 -17.65 -14.91 -13.55
CA ASP A 551 -16.47 -14.29 -12.91
C ASP A 551 -16.63 -14.25 -11.37
N PRO A 552 -15.96 -15.14 -10.61
CA PRO A 552 -16.08 -15.20 -9.16
C PRO A 552 -15.53 -13.95 -8.42
N LEU A 553 -14.89 -12.99 -9.11
CA LEU A 553 -14.49 -11.71 -8.53
C LEU A 553 -15.61 -10.67 -8.55
N THR A 554 -16.59 -10.83 -9.41
CA THR A 554 -17.82 -10.02 -9.39
C THR A 554 -18.79 -10.57 -8.38
N PHE A 555 -19.69 -9.75 -7.88
CA PHE A 555 -20.67 -10.19 -6.88
C PHE A 555 -21.90 -9.29 -6.88
N PHE A 556 -22.99 -9.81 -6.35
CA PHE A 556 -24.23 -9.11 -6.14
C PHE A 556 -24.25 -8.44 -4.77
N HIS A 557 -24.47 -7.11 -4.71
CA HIS A 557 -24.57 -6.37 -3.46
C HIS A 557 -25.56 -5.21 -3.57
N THR A 558 -26.49 -5.10 -2.62
CA THR A 558 -27.58 -4.14 -2.63
C THR A 558 -27.53 -3.17 -1.45
N ARG A 559 -28.42 -2.16 -1.46
CA ARG A 559 -28.60 -1.24 -0.32
C ARG A 559 -29.33 -1.90 0.83
N ASP A 560 -30.25 -2.80 0.52
CA ASP A 560 -31.15 -3.41 1.50
C ASP A 560 -30.79 -4.89 1.74
N SER A 561 -31.08 -5.39 2.92
CA SER A 561 -31.02 -6.80 3.25
C SER A 561 -32.20 -7.57 2.59
N MET A 562 -32.17 -8.89 2.68
CA MET A 562 -33.17 -9.78 2.07
C MET A 562 -33.31 -9.60 0.55
N SER A 563 -32.28 -9.10 -0.10
CA SER A 563 -32.19 -8.98 -1.56
C SER A 563 -32.05 -10.36 -2.21
N TRP A 564 -32.38 -10.44 -3.50
CA TRP A 564 -32.38 -11.71 -4.21
C TRP A 564 -31.94 -11.56 -5.67
N ALA A 565 -31.39 -12.65 -6.20
CA ALA A 565 -31.06 -12.81 -7.62
C ALA A 565 -31.44 -14.20 -8.09
N GLY A 566 -31.96 -14.34 -9.31
CA GLY A 566 -32.45 -15.61 -9.81
C GLY A 566 -32.68 -15.63 -11.31
N LEU A 567 -33.27 -16.74 -11.78
CA LEU A 567 -33.56 -17.01 -13.18
C LEU A 567 -35.06 -17.20 -13.40
N ALA A 568 -35.58 -16.59 -14.47
CA ALA A 568 -36.88 -16.90 -15.05
C ALA A 568 -36.65 -17.79 -16.30
N LEU A 569 -37.05 -19.02 -16.24
CA LEU A 569 -36.86 -19.99 -17.31
C LEU A 569 -37.95 -19.84 -18.36
N SER A 570 -37.69 -20.19 -19.61
CA SER A 570 -38.66 -20.22 -20.70
C SER A 570 -39.78 -21.25 -20.45
N LYS A 571 -39.43 -22.35 -19.82
CA LYS A 571 -40.33 -23.44 -19.40
C LYS A 571 -39.90 -24.00 -18.03
N PRO A 572 -40.82 -24.58 -17.23
CA PRO A 572 -40.42 -25.19 -15.97
C PRO A 572 -39.39 -26.30 -16.15
N ALA A 573 -38.39 -26.34 -15.28
CA ALA A 573 -37.35 -27.37 -15.24
C ALA A 573 -37.26 -27.96 -13.83
N HIS A 574 -36.82 -29.20 -13.72
CA HIS A 574 -36.52 -29.87 -12.45
C HIS A 574 -35.01 -29.85 -12.24
N ILE A 575 -34.55 -29.34 -11.09
CA ILE A 575 -33.14 -29.32 -10.74
C ILE A 575 -32.81 -30.40 -9.71
N ASN A 576 -31.57 -30.89 -9.74
CA ASN A 576 -31.08 -31.82 -8.71
C ASN A 576 -29.84 -31.30 -8.01
N LYS A 577 -29.30 -30.21 -8.48
CA LYS A 577 -28.03 -29.70 -7.96
C LYS A 577 -27.95 -28.18 -8.07
N ILE A 578 -27.37 -27.52 -7.06
CA ILE A 578 -27.04 -26.10 -7.04
C ILE A 578 -25.56 -25.99 -6.73
N ARG A 579 -24.81 -25.25 -7.55
CA ARG A 579 -23.40 -24.90 -7.31
C ARG A 579 -23.30 -23.41 -7.12
N TYR A 580 -22.59 -22.97 -6.09
CA TYR A 580 -22.46 -21.54 -5.78
C TYR A 580 -21.08 -21.22 -5.17
N ILE A 581 -20.72 -19.96 -5.22
CA ILE A 581 -19.64 -19.36 -4.44
C ILE A 581 -20.10 -17.99 -3.93
N ILE A 582 -19.84 -17.73 -2.67
CA ILE A 582 -20.11 -16.42 -2.07
C ILE A 582 -19.05 -15.39 -2.50
N ARG A 583 -19.29 -14.10 -2.26
CA ARG A 583 -18.28 -13.05 -2.45
C ARG A 583 -16.96 -13.47 -1.80
N ASN A 584 -15.89 -13.44 -2.58
CA ASN A 584 -14.57 -13.96 -2.23
C ASN A 584 -13.46 -13.10 -2.87
N ASP A 585 -12.21 -13.53 -2.72
CA ASP A 585 -11.01 -12.90 -3.27
C ASP A 585 -10.45 -13.61 -4.52
N ASP A 586 -11.09 -14.69 -4.95
CA ASP A 586 -10.68 -15.60 -6.04
C ASP A 586 -9.22 -16.13 -5.91
N ASN A 587 -8.73 -16.27 -4.71
CA ASN A 587 -7.43 -16.86 -4.45
C ASN A 587 -7.45 -18.37 -4.19
N GLY A 588 -8.60 -19.03 -4.30
CA GLY A 588 -8.75 -20.49 -4.34
C GLY A 588 -8.15 -21.11 -5.60
N ILE A 589 -7.89 -22.41 -5.57
CA ILE A 589 -7.51 -23.16 -6.78
C ILE A 589 -8.70 -23.18 -7.74
N ARG A 590 -8.43 -22.88 -9.03
CA ARG A 590 -9.44 -22.86 -10.09
C ARG A 590 -9.07 -23.84 -11.19
N LYS A 591 -10.01 -24.69 -11.55
CA LYS A 591 -9.89 -25.63 -12.68
C LYS A 591 -9.45 -24.92 -13.96
N GLY A 592 -8.47 -25.50 -14.64
CA GLY A 592 -7.93 -24.98 -15.89
C GLY A 592 -6.85 -23.92 -15.73
N ASN A 593 -6.62 -23.38 -14.54
CA ASN A 593 -5.52 -22.45 -14.30
C ASN A 593 -4.18 -23.17 -14.18
N LEU A 594 -3.12 -22.55 -14.70
CA LEU A 594 -1.74 -23.02 -14.61
C LEU A 594 -1.08 -22.48 -13.34
N TYR A 595 -0.64 -23.38 -12.47
CA TYR A 595 0.05 -23.06 -11.24
C TYR A 595 1.49 -23.56 -11.27
N GLU A 596 2.39 -22.90 -10.52
CA GLU A 596 3.75 -23.31 -10.25
C GLU A 596 4.02 -23.20 -8.75
N LEU A 597 4.45 -24.30 -8.16
CA LEU A 597 4.87 -24.31 -6.76
C LEU A 597 6.38 -24.05 -6.67
N PHE A 598 6.73 -23.11 -5.82
CA PHE A 598 8.12 -22.86 -5.42
C PHE A 598 8.33 -23.26 -3.95
N TYR A 599 9.54 -23.66 -3.62
CA TYR A 599 9.99 -23.87 -2.26
C TYR A 599 11.39 -23.28 -2.07
N ILE A 600 11.75 -22.89 -0.85
CA ILE A 600 13.13 -22.46 -0.54
C ILE A 600 13.99 -23.70 -0.41
N ASP A 601 15.07 -23.79 -1.19
CA ASP A 601 16.03 -24.88 -1.18
C ASP A 601 17.12 -24.71 -0.09
N GLU A 602 18.07 -25.67 -0.01
CA GLU A 602 19.17 -25.64 0.96
C GLU A 602 20.09 -24.42 0.82
N SER A 603 20.08 -23.73 -0.34
CA SER A 603 20.86 -22.50 -0.57
C SER A 603 20.15 -21.23 -0.11
N GLY A 604 18.88 -21.33 0.29
CA GLY A 604 18.01 -20.19 0.61
C GLY A 604 17.33 -19.57 -0.62
N ALA A 605 17.48 -20.16 -1.80
CA ALA A 605 16.88 -19.67 -3.04
C ALA A 605 15.53 -20.34 -3.34
N TRP A 606 14.67 -19.65 -4.11
CA TRP A 606 13.45 -20.25 -4.62
C TRP A 606 13.76 -21.28 -5.72
N ALA A 607 13.34 -22.51 -5.50
CA ALA A 607 13.42 -23.62 -6.45
C ALA A 607 12.00 -24.01 -6.91
N SER A 608 11.84 -24.26 -8.22
CA SER A 608 10.54 -24.70 -8.75
C SER A 608 10.32 -26.19 -8.53
N ALA A 609 9.18 -26.55 -7.98
CA ALA A 609 8.69 -27.93 -7.91
C ALA A 609 7.89 -28.34 -9.16
N GLY A 610 7.82 -27.46 -10.18
CA GLY A 610 7.17 -27.70 -11.44
C GLY A 610 5.83 -26.99 -11.59
N LYS A 611 5.32 -27.05 -12.83
CA LYS A 611 4.05 -26.45 -13.23
C LYS A 611 2.97 -27.51 -13.40
N GLN A 612 1.75 -27.19 -12.98
CA GLN A 612 0.58 -28.06 -13.15
C GLN A 612 -0.65 -27.23 -13.49
N THR A 613 -1.49 -27.76 -14.38
CA THR A 613 -2.84 -27.23 -14.60
C THR A 613 -3.81 -27.91 -13.65
N ALA A 614 -4.60 -27.13 -12.91
CA ALA A 614 -5.57 -27.67 -11.98
C ALA A 614 -6.69 -28.43 -12.73
N GLU A 615 -6.94 -29.67 -12.35
CA GLU A 615 -7.97 -30.53 -12.96
C GLU A 615 -9.36 -30.28 -12.36
N GLN A 616 -9.41 -29.73 -11.15
CA GLN A 616 -10.62 -29.40 -10.43
C GLN A 616 -10.47 -28.10 -9.62
N ASP A 617 -11.57 -27.55 -9.16
CA ASP A 617 -11.57 -26.43 -8.23
C ASP A 617 -11.15 -26.89 -6.82
N GLU A 618 -10.60 -25.99 -6.05
CA GLU A 618 -10.29 -26.10 -4.60
C GLU A 618 -9.27 -27.18 -4.21
N LEU A 619 -8.58 -27.80 -5.18
CA LEU A 619 -7.53 -28.77 -4.89
C LEU A 619 -6.46 -28.82 -5.98
N LEU A 620 -5.18 -28.72 -5.56
CA LEU A 620 -4.01 -28.96 -6.38
C LEU A 620 -2.99 -29.80 -5.60
N ILE A 621 -2.52 -30.90 -6.18
CA ILE A 621 -1.63 -31.84 -5.47
C ILE A 621 -0.22 -31.76 -6.06
N TYR A 622 0.76 -31.46 -5.21
CA TYR A 622 2.19 -31.60 -5.53
C TYR A 622 2.78 -32.75 -4.70
N LYS A 623 3.39 -33.72 -5.38
CA LYS A 623 3.92 -34.93 -4.75
C LYS A 623 5.40 -34.81 -4.45
N GLN A 624 5.84 -35.44 -3.35
CA GLN A 624 7.26 -35.61 -2.98
C GLN A 624 8.01 -34.29 -2.87
N ILE A 625 7.43 -33.27 -2.22
CA ILE A 625 8.01 -31.95 -2.01
C ILE A 625 8.84 -31.96 -0.71
N PRO A 626 10.04 -31.35 -0.67
CA PRO A 626 10.85 -31.23 0.54
C PRO A 626 10.10 -30.55 1.68
N GLN A 627 10.25 -31.06 2.93
CA GLN A 627 9.60 -30.55 4.13
C GLN A 627 10.41 -29.44 4.83
N GLY A 628 9.75 -28.76 5.81
CA GLY A 628 10.39 -27.86 6.77
C GLY A 628 10.78 -26.49 6.20
N THR A 629 10.40 -26.20 4.99
CA THR A 629 10.73 -24.96 4.26
C THR A 629 9.49 -24.09 4.02
N LEU A 630 9.70 -22.95 3.39
CA LEU A 630 8.63 -22.09 2.90
C LEU A 630 8.22 -22.49 1.50
N TYR A 631 6.94 -22.33 1.23
CA TYR A 631 6.33 -22.57 -0.07
C TYR A 631 5.66 -21.30 -0.60
N TRP A 632 5.63 -21.20 -1.93
CA TRP A 632 4.95 -20.13 -2.66
C TRP A 632 4.25 -20.72 -3.88
N LEU A 633 2.92 -20.60 -3.94
CA LEU A 633 2.13 -21.05 -5.07
C LEU A 633 1.80 -19.88 -5.97
N ARG A 634 2.30 -19.93 -7.21
CA ARG A 634 2.10 -18.93 -8.24
C ARG A 634 1.01 -19.35 -9.22
N ASN A 635 0.12 -18.42 -9.59
CA ASN A 635 -0.86 -18.63 -10.64
C ASN A 635 -0.45 -17.85 -11.91
N HIS A 636 -0.09 -18.57 -12.97
CA HIS A 636 0.33 -17.98 -14.25
C HIS A 636 -0.83 -17.58 -15.16
N THR A 637 -2.06 -17.98 -14.86
CA THR A 637 -3.24 -17.71 -15.67
C THR A 637 -3.89 -16.39 -15.29
N ARG A 638 -4.12 -16.17 -13.97
CA ARG A 638 -4.81 -14.98 -13.48
C ARG A 638 -4.50 -14.68 -12.02
N GLY A 639 -4.74 -13.42 -11.65
CA GLY A 639 -4.51 -12.93 -10.30
C GLY A 639 -3.04 -12.65 -10.01
N LYS A 640 -2.79 -11.75 -9.05
CA LYS A 640 -1.45 -11.34 -8.63
C LYS A 640 -1.22 -11.45 -7.13
N GLU A 641 -2.28 -11.69 -6.36
CA GLU A 641 -2.16 -11.90 -4.93
C GLU A 641 -1.63 -13.30 -4.67
N GLU A 642 -0.42 -13.38 -4.15
CA GLU A 642 0.27 -14.61 -3.83
C GLU A 642 1.01 -14.40 -2.51
N ARG A 643 1.06 -15.44 -1.66
CA ARG A 643 1.74 -15.35 -0.37
C ARG A 643 2.48 -16.62 -0.04
N ILE A 644 3.49 -16.51 0.81
CA ILE A 644 4.24 -17.64 1.34
C ILE A 644 3.48 -18.34 2.45
N PHE A 645 3.70 -19.64 2.56
CA PHE A 645 3.12 -20.49 3.59
C PHE A 645 4.10 -21.59 4.01
N THR A 646 3.91 -22.13 5.20
CA THR A 646 4.43 -23.43 5.61
C THR A 646 3.33 -24.48 5.43
N TYR A 647 3.71 -25.76 5.40
CA TYR A 647 2.75 -26.85 5.35
C TYR A 647 2.86 -27.68 6.62
N GLU A 648 1.83 -27.66 7.45
CA GLU A 648 1.84 -28.22 8.79
C GLU A 648 0.58 -29.06 9.00
N GLU A 649 0.75 -30.30 9.46
CA GLU A 649 -0.36 -31.21 9.71
C GLU A 649 -1.38 -31.32 8.55
N GLY A 650 -0.87 -31.32 7.31
CA GLY A 650 -1.69 -31.42 6.12
C GLY A 650 -2.41 -30.13 5.70
N LYS A 651 -2.02 -28.96 6.22
CA LYS A 651 -2.63 -27.66 5.93
C LYS A 651 -1.61 -26.56 5.58
N GLN A 652 -2.04 -25.59 4.78
CA GLN A 652 -1.30 -24.38 4.50
C GLN A 652 -1.41 -23.41 5.69
N VAL A 653 -0.27 -23.04 6.29
CA VAL A 653 -0.16 -22.01 7.35
C VAL A 653 0.48 -20.77 6.75
N TRP A 654 -0.25 -19.65 6.74
CA TRP A 654 0.08 -18.42 6.02
C TRP A 654 0.91 -17.45 6.86
N TRP A 655 1.84 -16.80 6.17
CA TRP A 655 2.73 -15.79 6.77
C TRP A 655 2.62 -14.42 6.13
#